data_25af3c24a3a8498d004057e7d150f638
#
_entry.id   25af3c24a3a8498d004057e7d150f638
#
_cell.length_a   1.000
_cell.length_b   1.000
_cell.length_c   1.000
_cell.angle_alpha   90.00
_cell.angle_beta   90.00
_cell.angle_gamma   90.00
#
_symmetry.space_group_name_H-M   'P 1'
#
loop_
_entity.id
_entity.type
_entity.pdbx_description
1 polymer ?
#
loop_
_entity_poly.entity_id
_entity_poly.type
_entity_poly.pdbx_seq_one_letter_code
_entity_poly.pdbx_strand_id
1 'polypeptide(L)'
;MTPKKDARLRRIIAADEVAAESLVQSMATSLANLGPGETLPDLVARGPEAIRENVEAIAKAVNQADAFDVIELMRNHETPMVLAGRRESLAGQLPAAVELVALILLARGRRLLPGVDPKGSQPSRLVPNLHERAHTMLSVGQFMLLSEGESQKFGPLTTLAATYVGHELNVKFKQYAHIHEAINEALFSSKHLGTLLLDSIGFTYEDFLAVRTTIDTVYWDRLNSAGETVGQIAHEWRAGGGKNQSSARTEEGKAALYDFMVFPGERASFTASEIAHGSDVPEDRVQAIFDLFSVSFAGERDPVAAVQSFLAGDNPLRGASLIGDGAGSYVGLGVPIGTDCLRLVVEAKLKEKSGRWKRYEKRRLGVSEQFSVEYLTTLLGADATHVNLKYFRPNPGVNLERLSSTASEITSIAEQTESDVLFLIEDVAVCVEVKGRSMSHQARGGHVQRLTGDLRSTVGDATDQALRLEGLIRANGGLWLEDKTWFDLSGVREIRSIAICLDDIGPLGTALDELVRGDVIKTDRFPWVVSLSDLAIISEVLDRPAEFLLYLRRRTESEVSLKFWAIDELDLFMLFLSGNLYVEPDPDRTSEEFLGVRRPSGQDRRRYRDSAVPTRVMTHTDPLDAWIYYQEGSTEEPVAKPRFKSHPKLLSLVDFLQDGKKPGWFRFSADLLNLSGEAQDNLVEQIQSLITATKNDSEPHSLFVGFPGAWGYPALFVGTQPAGMTHQVASDRLATYGTTKKYQIASDRALMVLLDQRANIRSVRYDNSPPSDRPELDALAKSMGLLPAEFTARPIPPSARRATKRLNPGKRKKSRR
;
A
#
# COMPACT_ATOMS: atom_id res chain seq x y z
N MET A 1 20.61 16.35 -31.77
CA MET A 1 20.50 16.81 -30.37
C MET A 1 20.60 15.61 -29.49
N THR A 2 21.74 15.43 -28.82
CA THR A 2 21.97 14.34 -27.85
C THR A 2 21.05 14.58 -26.65
N PRO A 3 20.29 13.56 -26.15
CA PRO A 3 19.50 13.72 -24.95
C PRO A 3 20.45 13.95 -23.77
N LYS A 4 20.34 15.11 -23.13
CA LYS A 4 20.97 15.33 -21.83
C LYS A 4 20.50 14.23 -20.90
N LYS A 5 21.44 13.47 -20.36
CA LYS A 5 21.23 12.58 -19.21
C LYS A 5 20.70 13.43 -18.05
N ASP A 6 19.40 13.51 -17.91
CA ASP A 6 18.73 14.04 -16.72
C ASP A 6 18.85 12.97 -15.63
N ALA A 7 20.06 12.88 -15.05
CA ALA A 7 20.22 12.15 -13.79
C ALA A 7 19.54 12.98 -12.70
N ARG A 8 18.21 12.89 -12.62
CA ARG A 8 17.44 13.43 -11.51
C ARG A 8 17.83 12.66 -10.28
N LEU A 9 18.57 13.31 -9.40
CA LEU A 9 18.85 12.81 -8.06
C LEU A 9 17.50 12.52 -7.38
N ARG A 10 17.15 11.26 -7.29
CA ARG A 10 15.97 10.82 -6.52
C ARG A 10 16.33 10.90 -5.06
N ARG A 11 15.53 11.59 -4.27
CA ARG A 11 15.63 11.59 -2.82
C ARG A 11 15.05 10.27 -2.31
N ILE A 12 15.74 9.64 -1.37
CA ILE A 12 15.24 8.46 -0.63
C ILE A 12 14.79 8.96 0.74
N ILE A 13 13.57 8.62 1.14
CA ILE A 13 13.05 8.86 2.48
C ILE A 13 12.81 7.48 3.11
N ALA A 14 13.48 7.23 4.24
CA ALA A 14 13.21 6.10 5.11
C ALA A 14 12.37 6.57 6.33
N ALA A 15 11.76 5.62 7.04
CA ALA A 15 10.85 5.91 8.15
C ALA A 15 11.52 6.70 9.28
N ASP A 16 12.76 6.35 9.61
CA ASP A 16 13.60 7.00 10.63
C ASP A 16 15.09 6.82 10.35
N GLU A 17 15.94 7.29 11.25
CA GLU A 17 17.41 7.18 11.12
C GLU A 17 17.86 5.72 11.16
N VAL A 18 17.23 4.86 11.95
CA VAL A 18 17.58 3.43 12.06
C VAL A 18 17.29 2.71 10.75
N ALA A 19 16.11 2.94 10.17
CA ALA A 19 15.74 2.39 8.87
C ALA A 19 16.66 2.92 7.75
N ALA A 20 17.05 4.20 7.81
CA ALA A 20 18.00 4.78 6.86
C ALA A 20 19.39 4.16 6.98
N GLU A 21 19.90 3.99 8.21
CA GLU A 21 21.19 3.33 8.47
C GLU A 21 21.17 1.87 8.04
N SER A 22 20.10 1.14 8.35
CA SER A 22 19.91 -0.26 7.93
C SER A 22 19.91 -0.39 6.40
N LEU A 23 19.21 0.50 5.70
CA LEU A 23 19.21 0.52 4.24
C LEU A 23 20.60 0.78 3.67
N VAL A 24 21.32 1.79 4.19
CA VAL A 24 22.69 2.11 3.77
C VAL A 24 23.63 0.94 4.03
N GLN A 25 23.52 0.33 5.21
CA GLN A 25 24.32 -0.83 5.57
C GLN A 25 24.03 -2.03 4.67
N SER A 26 22.78 -2.32 4.39
CA SER A 26 22.35 -3.37 3.45
C SER A 26 22.90 -3.14 2.04
N MET A 27 22.78 -1.91 1.53
CA MET A 27 23.35 -1.54 0.22
C MET A 27 24.89 -1.67 0.22
N ALA A 28 25.57 -1.20 1.25
CA ALA A 28 27.03 -1.29 1.37
C ALA A 28 27.49 -2.75 1.42
N THR A 29 26.80 -3.59 2.20
CA THR A 29 27.07 -5.02 2.27
C THR A 29 26.87 -5.70 0.92
N SER A 30 25.77 -5.39 0.25
CA SER A 30 25.45 -5.95 -1.07
C SER A 30 26.49 -5.56 -2.13
N LEU A 31 26.94 -4.30 -2.13
CA LEU A 31 28.02 -3.85 -3.00
C LEU A 31 29.36 -4.51 -2.69
N ALA A 32 29.68 -4.67 -1.40
CA ALA A 32 30.89 -5.38 -0.97
C ALA A 32 30.89 -6.85 -1.41
N ASN A 33 29.73 -7.50 -1.42
CA ASN A 33 29.56 -8.88 -1.87
C ASN A 33 29.81 -9.08 -3.38
N LEU A 34 29.73 -8.01 -4.18
CA LEU A 34 30.10 -8.04 -5.61
C LEU A 34 31.60 -8.06 -5.83
N GLY A 35 32.40 -7.84 -4.76
CA GLY A 35 33.85 -7.80 -4.82
C GLY A 35 34.41 -6.44 -5.29
N PRO A 36 35.74 -6.33 -5.50
CA PRO A 36 36.37 -5.06 -5.86
C PRO A 36 35.97 -4.62 -7.27
N GLY A 37 35.56 -3.36 -7.42
CA GLY A 37 35.25 -2.70 -8.68
C GLY A 37 35.32 -1.19 -8.51
N GLU A 38 35.69 -0.47 -9.56
CA GLU A 38 35.80 1.00 -9.53
C GLU A 38 34.46 1.70 -9.78
N THR A 39 33.60 1.03 -10.51
CA THR A 39 32.27 1.58 -10.89
C THR A 39 31.17 0.57 -10.66
N LEU A 40 29.90 1.04 -10.50
CA LEU A 40 28.75 0.17 -10.35
C LEU A 40 28.56 -0.78 -11.56
N PRO A 41 28.72 -0.35 -12.83
CA PRO A 41 28.72 -1.25 -13.97
C PRO A 41 29.77 -2.36 -13.90
N ASP A 42 30.98 -2.10 -13.40
CA ASP A 42 32.02 -3.12 -13.23
C ASP A 42 31.61 -4.14 -12.17
N LEU A 43 31.01 -3.69 -11.07
CA LEU A 43 30.49 -4.57 -10.04
C LEU A 43 29.36 -5.45 -10.55
N VAL A 44 28.40 -4.88 -11.29
CA VAL A 44 27.29 -5.63 -11.89
C VAL A 44 27.78 -6.66 -12.91
N ALA A 45 28.78 -6.34 -13.72
CA ALA A 45 29.36 -7.28 -14.68
C ALA A 45 29.96 -8.53 -14.03
N ARG A 46 30.32 -8.50 -12.76
CA ARG A 46 30.79 -9.64 -11.96
C ARG A 46 29.66 -10.45 -11.32
N GLY A 47 28.42 -9.95 -11.36
CA GLY A 47 27.27 -10.61 -10.75
C GLY A 47 27.10 -12.07 -11.16
N PRO A 48 27.14 -12.44 -12.45
CA PRO A 48 26.99 -13.83 -12.89
C PRO A 48 28.05 -14.77 -12.29
N GLU A 49 29.28 -14.29 -12.14
CA GLU A 49 30.37 -15.04 -11.54
C GLU A 49 30.16 -15.21 -10.03
N ALA A 50 29.81 -14.14 -9.32
CA ALA A 50 29.52 -14.17 -7.89
C ALA A 50 28.34 -15.11 -7.57
N ILE A 51 27.32 -15.14 -8.42
CA ILE A 51 26.20 -16.10 -8.30
C ILE A 51 26.72 -17.51 -8.48
N ARG A 52 27.50 -17.79 -9.52
CA ARG A 52 28.04 -19.12 -9.81
C ARG A 52 28.88 -19.65 -8.64
N GLU A 53 29.80 -18.86 -8.11
CA GLU A 53 30.67 -19.24 -6.98
C GLU A 53 29.83 -19.57 -5.73
N ASN A 54 28.79 -18.80 -5.44
CA ASN A 54 27.92 -19.06 -4.29
C ASN A 54 27.06 -20.29 -4.48
N VAL A 55 26.53 -20.53 -5.67
CA VAL A 55 25.76 -21.74 -6.00
C VAL A 55 26.64 -22.99 -5.85
N GLU A 56 27.83 -23.00 -6.44
CA GLU A 56 28.78 -24.12 -6.35
C GLU A 56 29.19 -24.40 -4.90
N ALA A 57 29.40 -23.35 -4.11
CA ALA A 57 29.75 -23.48 -2.69
C ALA A 57 28.58 -24.07 -1.87
N ILE A 58 27.34 -23.61 -2.11
CA ILE A 58 26.15 -24.19 -1.47
C ILE A 58 25.99 -25.65 -1.90
N ALA A 59 26.00 -25.94 -3.20
CA ALA A 59 25.84 -27.29 -3.74
C ALA A 59 26.84 -28.26 -3.13
N LYS A 60 28.12 -27.85 -3.04
CA LYS A 60 29.19 -28.63 -2.37
C LYS A 60 28.89 -28.86 -0.88
N ALA A 61 28.46 -27.82 -0.16
CA ALA A 61 28.19 -27.92 1.27
C ALA A 61 27.06 -28.89 1.59
N VAL A 62 25.98 -28.86 0.80
CA VAL A 62 24.77 -29.67 1.05
C VAL A 62 24.84 -31.09 0.50
N ASN A 63 25.90 -31.47 -0.22
CA ASN A 63 26.02 -32.81 -0.81
C ASN A 63 26.02 -33.94 0.21
N GLN A 64 26.45 -33.69 1.44
CA GLN A 64 26.50 -34.66 2.54
C GLN A 64 25.28 -34.61 3.46
N ALA A 65 24.28 -33.80 3.14
CA ALA A 65 23.11 -33.60 3.99
C ALA A 65 21.82 -34.10 3.31
N ASP A 66 20.85 -34.50 4.13
CA ASP A 66 19.48 -34.71 3.69
C ASP A 66 18.86 -33.36 3.31
N ALA A 67 18.19 -33.31 2.14
CA ALA A 67 17.58 -32.06 1.66
C ALA A 67 16.48 -31.56 2.61
N PHE A 68 15.69 -32.43 3.20
CA PHE A 68 14.61 -32.04 4.12
C PHE A 68 15.17 -31.45 5.41
N ASP A 69 16.31 -31.97 5.91
CA ASP A 69 17.01 -31.35 7.04
C ASP A 69 17.43 -29.91 6.71
N VAL A 70 18.05 -29.72 5.54
CA VAL A 70 18.54 -28.39 5.14
C VAL A 70 17.40 -27.42 4.93
N ILE A 71 16.32 -27.83 4.22
CA ILE A 71 15.14 -26.98 3.96
C ILE A 71 14.50 -26.56 5.27
N GLU A 72 14.26 -27.49 6.17
CA GLU A 72 13.62 -27.20 7.46
C GLU A 72 14.48 -26.30 8.36
N LEU A 73 15.77 -26.54 8.42
CA LEU A 73 16.69 -25.69 9.17
C LEU A 73 16.81 -24.28 8.60
N MET A 74 16.84 -24.15 7.27
CA MET A 74 16.80 -22.84 6.60
C MET A 74 15.48 -22.14 6.86
N ARG A 75 14.33 -22.85 6.79
CA ARG A 75 13.01 -22.32 7.10
C ARG A 75 12.94 -21.82 8.55
N ASN A 76 13.47 -22.56 9.51
CA ASN A 76 13.51 -22.17 10.90
C ASN A 76 14.46 -21.00 11.16
N HIS A 77 15.50 -20.85 10.35
CA HIS A 77 16.43 -19.72 10.44
C HIS A 77 15.82 -18.43 9.89
N GLU A 78 15.14 -18.51 8.75
CA GLU A 78 14.48 -17.36 8.12
C GLU A 78 13.16 -16.99 8.81
N THR A 79 12.48 -17.91 9.43
CA THR A 79 11.23 -17.71 10.14
C THR A 79 11.28 -18.45 11.48
N PRO A 80 12.02 -17.94 12.46
CA PRO A 80 12.18 -18.62 13.75
C PRO A 80 10.83 -18.93 14.37
N MET A 81 10.71 -20.13 14.92
CA MET A 81 9.54 -20.53 15.68
C MET A 81 9.75 -20.17 17.15
N VAL A 82 8.86 -19.38 17.70
CA VAL A 82 8.83 -19.15 19.15
C VAL A 82 8.15 -20.35 19.82
N LEU A 83 8.71 -20.83 20.94
CA LEU A 83 8.23 -21.97 21.73
C LEU A 83 6.73 -21.88 22.17
N ALA A 84 6.09 -20.75 21.97
CA ALA A 84 4.67 -20.54 22.29
C ALA A 84 3.73 -20.64 21.06
N GLY A 85 4.20 -21.18 19.94
CA GLY A 85 3.38 -21.27 18.72
C GLY A 85 3.29 -19.96 17.93
N ARG A 86 3.99 -18.93 18.35
CA ARG A 86 4.05 -17.64 17.67
C ARG A 86 5.31 -17.55 16.83
N ARG A 87 5.18 -17.02 15.62
CA ARG A 87 6.31 -16.70 14.77
C ARG A 87 6.67 -15.24 14.95
N GLU A 88 7.89 -14.94 15.32
CA GLU A 88 8.40 -13.58 15.23
C GLU A 88 8.90 -13.32 13.81
N SER A 89 8.34 -12.32 13.15
CA SER A 89 8.95 -11.75 11.97
C SER A 89 10.11 -10.88 12.43
N LEU A 90 11.33 -11.35 12.25
CA LEU A 90 12.53 -10.58 12.53
C LEU A 90 12.90 -9.73 11.30
N ALA A 91 13.33 -8.50 11.55
CA ALA A 91 13.83 -7.62 10.48
C ALA A 91 14.95 -8.29 9.69
N GLY A 92 14.87 -8.25 8.36
CA GLY A 92 15.88 -8.81 7.46
C GLY A 92 15.67 -10.26 7.03
N GLN A 93 14.54 -10.87 7.37
CA GLN A 93 14.18 -12.21 6.89
C GLN A 93 13.75 -12.17 5.42
N LEU A 94 14.24 -13.12 4.64
CA LEU A 94 13.89 -13.26 3.21
C LEU A 94 13.47 -14.71 2.92
N PRO A 95 12.17 -15.01 2.87
CA PRO A 95 11.67 -16.35 2.51
C PRO A 95 12.24 -16.88 1.18
N ALA A 96 12.55 -15.99 0.25
CA ALA A 96 13.21 -16.32 -1.01
C ALA A 96 14.60 -16.99 -0.82
N ALA A 97 15.27 -16.79 0.31
CA ALA A 97 16.51 -17.47 0.63
C ALA A 97 16.31 -19.00 0.83
N VAL A 98 15.19 -19.38 1.48
CA VAL A 98 14.81 -20.79 1.62
C VAL A 98 14.53 -21.41 0.26
N GLU A 99 13.75 -20.72 -0.59
CA GLU A 99 13.44 -21.19 -1.95
C GLU A 99 14.70 -21.35 -2.80
N LEU A 100 15.63 -20.40 -2.71
CA LEU A 100 16.87 -20.44 -3.47
C LEU A 100 17.73 -21.64 -3.08
N VAL A 101 17.88 -21.92 -1.77
CA VAL A 101 18.58 -23.11 -1.29
C VAL A 101 17.82 -24.40 -1.68
N ALA A 102 16.49 -24.41 -1.55
CA ALA A 102 15.67 -25.55 -1.98
C ALA A 102 15.81 -25.83 -3.48
N LEU A 103 15.91 -24.79 -4.32
CA LEU A 103 16.13 -24.92 -5.77
C LEU A 103 17.48 -25.58 -6.08
N ILE A 104 18.54 -25.21 -5.37
CA ILE A 104 19.87 -25.84 -5.51
C ILE A 104 19.80 -27.32 -5.08
N LEU A 105 19.07 -27.63 -4.00
CA LEU A 105 18.86 -29.00 -3.54
C LEU A 105 18.06 -29.82 -4.57
N LEU A 106 16.99 -29.26 -5.11
CA LEU A 106 16.18 -29.90 -6.16
C LEU A 106 17.01 -30.20 -7.42
N ALA A 107 17.96 -29.32 -7.76
CA ALA A 107 18.82 -29.50 -8.93
C ALA A 107 19.69 -30.76 -8.85
N ARG A 108 20.01 -31.31 -7.68
CA ARG A 108 20.72 -32.58 -7.51
C ARG A 108 19.88 -33.82 -7.81
N GLY A 109 18.58 -33.65 -8.10
CA GLY A 109 17.67 -34.67 -8.60
C GLY A 109 17.15 -35.66 -7.57
N ARG A 110 17.59 -35.64 -6.31
CA ARG A 110 17.13 -36.55 -5.25
C ARG A 110 17.33 -35.97 -3.85
N ARG A 111 16.47 -36.36 -2.88
CA ARG A 111 16.51 -35.94 -1.48
C ARG A 111 17.86 -36.26 -0.80
N LEU A 112 18.37 -37.47 -0.99
CA LEU A 112 19.64 -37.94 -0.44
C LEU A 112 20.51 -38.57 -1.55
N LEU A 113 21.79 -38.21 -1.59
CA LEU A 113 22.70 -38.79 -2.57
C LEU A 113 23.11 -40.20 -2.16
N PRO A 114 23.38 -41.12 -3.12
CA PRO A 114 23.77 -42.51 -2.84
C PRO A 114 25.02 -42.59 -2.01
N GLY A 115 25.02 -43.42 -0.97
CA GLY A 115 26.18 -43.70 -0.12
C GLY A 115 26.47 -42.60 0.92
N VAL A 116 25.63 -41.59 1.03
CA VAL A 116 25.75 -40.57 2.07
C VAL A 116 25.06 -41.04 3.35
N ASP A 117 25.76 -40.94 4.48
CA ASP A 117 25.14 -41.04 5.81
C ASP A 117 24.65 -39.66 6.24
N PRO A 118 23.34 -39.41 6.27
CA PRO A 118 22.80 -38.11 6.65
C PRO A 118 23.18 -37.69 8.08
N LYS A 119 23.41 -38.65 8.98
CA LYS A 119 23.84 -38.38 10.36
C LYS A 119 25.33 -38.08 10.48
N GLY A 120 26.11 -38.37 9.45
CA GLY A 120 27.53 -38.02 9.37
C GLY A 120 27.81 -36.54 9.13
N SER A 121 26.85 -35.82 8.55
CA SER A 121 26.87 -34.37 8.42
C SER A 121 26.17 -33.71 9.65
N GLN A 122 26.49 -32.44 9.89
CA GLN A 122 25.74 -31.63 10.86
C GLN A 122 25.10 -30.46 10.13
N PRO A 123 23.93 -30.69 9.51
CA PRO A 123 23.28 -29.69 8.61
C PRO A 123 23.00 -28.36 9.32
N SER A 124 22.72 -28.37 10.63
CA SER A 124 22.54 -27.13 11.41
C SER A 124 23.77 -26.21 11.42
N ARG A 125 24.98 -26.76 11.26
CA ARG A 125 26.21 -25.93 11.18
C ARG A 125 26.38 -25.28 9.80
N LEU A 126 25.70 -25.78 8.78
CA LEU A 126 25.74 -25.22 7.43
C LEU A 126 24.88 -23.97 7.31
N VAL A 127 23.78 -23.91 8.04
CA VAL A 127 22.72 -22.90 7.87
C VAL A 127 23.21 -21.45 7.86
N PRO A 128 24.09 -20.97 8.80
CA PRO A 128 24.55 -19.59 8.76
C PRO A 128 25.27 -19.24 7.46
N ASN A 129 26.08 -20.17 6.93
CA ASN A 129 26.79 -19.94 5.66
C ASN A 129 25.86 -20.05 4.45
N LEU A 130 24.87 -20.95 4.48
CA LEU A 130 23.87 -21.07 3.42
C LEU A 130 23.01 -19.79 3.36
N HIS A 131 22.59 -19.29 4.52
CA HIS A 131 21.85 -18.06 4.68
C HIS A 131 22.64 -16.86 4.09
N GLU A 132 23.86 -16.63 4.54
CA GLU A 132 24.70 -15.54 4.05
C GLU A 132 24.89 -15.57 2.53
N ARG A 133 25.15 -16.77 1.96
CA ARG A 133 25.31 -16.93 0.51
C ARG A 133 24.00 -16.72 -0.25
N ALA A 134 22.89 -17.20 0.27
CA ALA A 134 21.57 -17.00 -0.34
C ALA A 134 21.21 -15.51 -0.38
N HIS A 135 21.39 -14.81 0.73
CA HIS A 135 21.18 -13.35 0.81
C HIS A 135 22.11 -12.58 -0.13
N THR A 136 23.37 -12.99 -0.23
CA THR A 136 24.31 -12.42 -1.21
C THR A 136 23.78 -12.56 -2.62
N MET A 137 23.34 -13.77 -3.03
CA MET A 137 22.82 -13.99 -4.38
C MET A 137 21.54 -13.22 -4.66
N LEU A 138 20.60 -13.11 -3.69
CA LEU A 138 19.38 -12.30 -3.83
C LEU A 138 19.73 -10.81 -4.05
N SER A 139 20.65 -10.30 -3.26
CA SER A 139 21.13 -8.91 -3.38
C SER A 139 21.82 -8.66 -4.73
N VAL A 140 22.72 -9.53 -5.14
CA VAL A 140 23.43 -9.45 -6.44
C VAL A 140 22.41 -9.51 -7.58
N GLY A 141 21.47 -10.46 -7.53
CA GLY A 141 20.41 -10.60 -8.54
C GLY A 141 19.56 -9.33 -8.66
N GLN A 142 19.20 -8.72 -7.54
CA GLN A 142 18.45 -7.46 -7.53
C GLN A 142 19.23 -6.30 -8.18
N PHE A 143 20.53 -6.18 -7.89
CA PHE A 143 21.39 -5.17 -8.55
C PHE A 143 21.50 -5.40 -10.05
N MET A 144 21.63 -6.64 -10.48
CA MET A 144 21.66 -6.99 -11.90
C MET A 144 20.36 -6.60 -12.61
N LEU A 145 19.22 -6.96 -12.02
CA LEU A 145 17.90 -6.60 -12.57
C LEU A 145 17.73 -5.08 -12.69
N LEU A 146 18.09 -4.32 -11.66
CA LEU A 146 17.99 -2.85 -11.69
C LEU A 146 18.91 -2.23 -12.75
N SER A 147 20.12 -2.76 -12.90
CA SER A 147 21.07 -2.29 -13.93
C SER A 147 20.59 -2.61 -15.34
N GLU A 148 20.01 -3.79 -15.57
CA GLU A 148 19.37 -4.11 -16.84
C GLU A 148 18.16 -3.22 -17.11
N GLY A 149 17.39 -2.91 -16.08
CA GLY A 149 16.27 -1.97 -16.13
C GLY A 149 16.70 -0.59 -16.63
N GLU A 150 17.80 -0.05 -16.11
CA GLU A 150 18.33 1.26 -16.53
C GLU A 150 18.73 1.29 -18.00
N SER A 151 19.08 0.15 -18.59
CA SER A 151 19.46 0.08 -20.01
C SER A 151 18.30 0.36 -20.98
N GLN A 152 17.06 0.30 -20.54
CA GLN A 152 15.81 0.40 -21.32
C GLN A 152 15.77 -0.48 -22.57
N LYS A 153 16.50 -1.57 -22.54
CA LYS A 153 16.71 -2.48 -23.70
C LYS A 153 15.39 -2.97 -24.32
N PHE A 154 14.37 -3.16 -23.50
CA PHE A 154 13.06 -3.67 -23.93
C PHE A 154 11.94 -2.62 -23.90
N GLY A 155 12.27 -1.35 -23.79
CA GLY A 155 11.33 -0.23 -23.79
C GLY A 155 11.25 0.51 -22.46
N PRO A 156 10.39 1.55 -22.38
CA PRO A 156 10.34 2.46 -21.23
C PRO A 156 9.91 1.81 -19.90
N LEU A 157 9.22 0.66 -19.94
CA LEU A 157 8.82 -0.07 -18.73
C LEU A 157 9.84 -1.12 -18.26
N THR A 158 11.05 -1.17 -18.83
CA THR A 158 12.07 -2.14 -18.43
C THR A 158 12.47 -2.00 -16.96
N THR A 159 12.65 -0.77 -16.49
CA THR A 159 12.99 -0.49 -15.08
C THR A 159 11.85 -0.92 -14.15
N LEU A 160 10.60 -0.64 -14.53
CA LEU A 160 9.43 -1.03 -13.74
C LEU A 160 9.29 -2.55 -13.68
N ALA A 161 9.52 -3.25 -14.79
CA ALA A 161 9.51 -4.70 -14.83
C ALA A 161 10.57 -5.31 -13.92
N ALA A 162 11.79 -4.79 -13.94
CA ALA A 162 12.88 -5.21 -13.06
C ALA A 162 12.54 -4.98 -11.58
N THR A 163 11.95 -3.82 -11.26
CA THR A 163 11.50 -3.51 -9.91
C THR A 163 10.38 -4.45 -9.44
N TYR A 164 9.45 -4.77 -10.34
CA TYR A 164 8.35 -5.69 -10.03
C TYR A 164 8.85 -7.12 -9.79
N VAL A 165 9.82 -7.60 -10.56
CA VAL A 165 10.49 -8.90 -10.27
C VAL A 165 11.15 -8.88 -8.90
N GLY A 166 11.88 -7.82 -8.57
CA GLY A 166 12.48 -7.67 -7.25
C GLY A 166 11.45 -7.67 -6.12
N HIS A 167 10.32 -7.02 -6.33
CA HIS A 167 9.18 -7.06 -5.41
C HIS A 167 8.64 -8.48 -5.24
N GLU A 168 8.33 -9.18 -6.34
CA GLU A 168 7.83 -10.56 -6.33
C GLU A 168 8.79 -11.57 -5.67
N LEU A 169 10.10 -11.32 -5.70
CA LEU A 169 11.12 -12.17 -5.06
C LEU A 169 11.30 -11.86 -3.57
N ASN A 170 11.27 -10.59 -3.18
CA ASN A 170 11.65 -10.17 -1.83
C ASN A 170 10.46 -9.94 -0.90
N VAL A 171 9.25 -9.76 -1.44
CA VAL A 171 8.06 -9.43 -0.66
C VAL A 171 7.03 -10.57 -0.75
N LYS A 172 7.43 -11.77 -0.36
CA LYS A 172 6.53 -12.88 -0.11
C LYS A 172 5.93 -12.76 1.28
N PHE A 173 4.70 -13.23 1.44
CA PHE A 173 3.93 -13.16 2.69
C PHE A 173 3.63 -11.73 3.18
N LYS A 174 3.66 -10.78 2.27
CA LYS A 174 3.40 -9.38 2.55
C LYS A 174 1.96 -9.09 2.91
N GLN A 175 1.04 -9.87 2.38
CA GLN A 175 -0.37 -9.60 2.58
C GLN A 175 -0.77 -10.17 3.93
N TYR A 176 -1.43 -9.34 4.73
CA TYR A 176 -1.88 -9.71 6.05
C TYR A 176 -2.88 -10.87 5.99
N ALA A 177 -2.69 -11.86 6.85
CA ALA A 177 -3.39 -13.14 6.76
C ALA A 177 -4.91 -12.98 6.78
N HIS A 178 -5.45 -12.11 7.66
CA HIS A 178 -6.89 -11.90 7.80
C HIS A 178 -7.53 -11.35 6.52
N ILE A 179 -6.87 -10.44 5.80
CA ILE A 179 -7.37 -9.90 4.52
C ILE A 179 -7.36 -10.97 3.43
N HIS A 180 -6.25 -11.72 3.34
CA HIS A 180 -6.14 -12.80 2.36
C HIS A 180 -7.16 -13.90 2.57
N GLU A 181 -7.34 -14.31 3.81
CA GLU A 181 -8.30 -15.35 4.16
C GLU A 181 -9.73 -14.90 3.86
N ALA A 182 -10.10 -13.67 4.20
CA ALA A 182 -11.42 -13.12 3.86
C ALA A 182 -11.68 -13.10 2.34
N ILE A 183 -10.69 -12.66 1.55
CA ILE A 183 -10.81 -12.65 0.08
C ILE A 183 -10.86 -14.06 -0.48
N ASN A 184 -10.01 -14.99 -0.01
CA ASN A 184 -10.00 -16.37 -0.48
C ASN A 184 -11.28 -17.11 -0.10
N GLU A 185 -11.78 -16.91 1.11
CA GLU A 185 -13.07 -17.47 1.55
C GLU A 185 -14.20 -16.97 0.65
N ALA A 186 -14.30 -15.66 0.42
CA ALA A 186 -15.30 -15.10 -0.46
C ALA A 186 -15.18 -15.63 -1.91
N LEU A 187 -13.97 -15.84 -2.39
CA LEU A 187 -13.73 -16.37 -3.74
C LEU A 187 -14.10 -17.84 -3.87
N PHE A 188 -13.74 -18.69 -2.90
CA PHE A 188 -13.72 -20.14 -3.06
C PHE A 188 -14.76 -20.90 -2.24
N SER A 189 -15.25 -20.37 -1.11
CA SER A 189 -16.15 -21.08 -0.20
C SER A 189 -17.63 -20.92 -0.61
N SER A 190 -18.00 -21.36 -1.77
CA SER A 190 -19.40 -21.47 -2.15
C SER A 190 -19.74 -22.88 -2.66
N LYS A 191 -20.94 -23.38 -2.35
CA LYS A 191 -21.38 -24.71 -2.78
C LYS A 191 -21.23 -24.94 -4.30
N HIS A 192 -21.48 -23.89 -5.09
CA HIS A 192 -21.35 -23.96 -6.55
C HIS A 192 -19.90 -24.00 -7.01
N LEU A 193 -19.01 -23.27 -6.34
CA LEU A 193 -17.59 -23.31 -6.61
C LEU A 193 -16.92 -24.56 -6.03
N GLY A 194 -17.34 -25.06 -4.90
CA GLY A 194 -16.85 -26.33 -4.33
C GLY A 194 -16.98 -27.47 -5.34
N THR A 195 -18.12 -27.60 -6.05
CA THR A 195 -18.27 -28.56 -7.14
C THR A 195 -17.31 -28.30 -8.31
N LEU A 196 -17.17 -27.02 -8.72
CA LEU A 196 -16.24 -26.64 -9.79
C LEU A 196 -14.79 -26.95 -9.46
N LEU A 197 -14.37 -26.70 -8.20
CA LEU A 197 -13.02 -26.98 -7.72
C LEU A 197 -12.78 -28.50 -7.67
N LEU A 198 -13.71 -29.25 -7.08
CA LEU A 198 -13.61 -30.70 -7.00
C LEU A 198 -13.44 -31.33 -8.40
N ASP A 199 -14.25 -30.89 -9.39
CA ASP A 199 -14.15 -31.36 -10.78
C ASP A 199 -12.89 -30.88 -11.52
N SER A 200 -12.24 -29.82 -11.03
CA SER A 200 -11.14 -29.18 -11.74
C SER A 200 -9.78 -29.52 -11.18
N ILE A 201 -9.66 -29.57 -9.85
CA ILE A 201 -8.42 -29.72 -9.10
C ILE A 201 -8.47 -30.87 -8.07
N GLY A 202 -9.62 -31.53 -7.89
CA GLY A 202 -9.77 -32.74 -7.08
C GLY A 202 -10.08 -32.49 -5.59
N PHE A 203 -10.26 -31.24 -5.14
CA PHE A 203 -10.56 -30.89 -3.76
C PHE A 203 -11.39 -29.60 -3.66
N THR A 204 -12.00 -29.35 -2.51
CA THR A 204 -12.73 -28.11 -2.20
C THR A 204 -11.85 -27.15 -1.39
N TYR A 205 -12.33 -25.91 -1.19
CA TYR A 205 -11.63 -24.95 -0.35
C TYR A 205 -11.63 -25.38 1.11
N GLU A 206 -12.71 -25.99 1.57
CA GLU A 206 -12.86 -26.54 2.93
C GLU A 206 -11.86 -27.71 3.15
N ASP A 207 -11.71 -28.60 2.17
CA ASP A 207 -10.69 -29.68 2.20
C ASP A 207 -9.29 -29.06 2.35
N PHE A 208 -9.00 -28.03 1.57
CA PHE A 208 -7.72 -27.32 1.63
C PHE A 208 -7.44 -26.69 3.01
N LEU A 209 -8.44 -26.03 3.61
CA LEU A 209 -8.29 -25.45 4.95
C LEU A 209 -8.06 -26.52 6.03
N ALA A 210 -8.81 -27.62 5.97
CA ALA A 210 -8.65 -28.73 6.91
C ALA A 210 -7.25 -29.36 6.80
N VAL A 211 -6.77 -29.62 5.59
CA VAL A 211 -5.43 -30.14 5.33
C VAL A 211 -4.36 -29.17 5.85
N ARG A 212 -4.46 -27.89 5.55
CA ARG A 212 -3.54 -26.83 6.02
C ARG A 212 -3.44 -26.83 7.55
N THR A 213 -4.56 -26.79 8.23
CA THR A 213 -4.64 -26.78 9.69
C THR A 213 -4.04 -28.06 10.29
N THR A 214 -4.32 -29.21 9.68
CA THR A 214 -3.80 -30.50 10.16
C THR A 214 -2.28 -30.59 10.01
N ILE A 215 -1.70 -30.09 8.90
CA ILE A 215 -0.23 -30.06 8.76
C ILE A 215 0.42 -29.24 9.86
N ASP A 216 -0.13 -28.07 10.17
CA ASP A 216 0.38 -27.23 11.26
C ASP A 216 0.22 -27.93 12.60
N THR A 217 -0.93 -28.55 12.88
CA THR A 217 -1.18 -29.31 14.13
C THR A 217 -0.21 -30.46 14.29
N VAL A 218 -0.06 -31.30 13.28
CA VAL A 218 0.88 -32.46 13.29
C VAL A 218 2.32 -32.00 13.58
N TYR A 219 2.73 -30.92 12.95
CA TYR A 219 4.08 -30.38 13.16
C TYR A 219 4.26 -29.90 14.62
N TRP A 220 3.31 -29.11 15.13
CA TRP A 220 3.35 -28.58 16.49
C TRP A 220 3.26 -29.65 17.55
N ASP A 221 2.42 -30.66 17.35
CA ASP A 221 2.28 -31.78 18.28
C ASP A 221 3.60 -32.57 18.42
N ARG A 222 4.26 -32.79 17.31
CA ARG A 222 5.58 -33.43 17.28
C ARG A 222 6.66 -32.61 18.01
N LEU A 223 6.65 -31.31 17.79
CA LEU A 223 7.59 -30.39 18.44
C LEU A 223 7.33 -30.28 19.94
N ASN A 224 6.07 -30.15 20.35
CA ASN A 224 5.67 -30.06 21.74
C ASN A 224 5.97 -31.36 22.50
N SER A 225 5.69 -32.52 21.90
CA SER A 225 6.01 -33.81 22.47
C SER A 225 7.52 -33.98 22.73
N ALA A 226 8.36 -33.54 21.80
CA ALA A 226 9.79 -33.54 22.03
C ALA A 226 10.22 -32.58 23.16
N GLY A 227 9.63 -31.39 23.22
CA GLY A 227 9.83 -30.41 24.29
C GLY A 227 9.42 -30.92 25.67
N GLU A 228 8.25 -31.55 25.76
CA GLU A 228 7.76 -32.18 27.01
C GLU A 228 8.68 -33.30 27.50
N THR A 229 9.14 -34.14 26.58
CA THR A 229 10.10 -35.20 26.91
C THR A 229 11.38 -34.64 27.54
N VAL A 230 11.95 -33.59 26.92
CA VAL A 230 13.15 -32.90 27.47
C VAL A 230 12.84 -32.21 28.80
N GLY A 231 11.66 -31.58 28.91
CA GLY A 231 11.21 -30.90 30.14
C GLY A 231 11.06 -31.91 31.31
N GLN A 232 10.43 -33.06 31.09
CA GLN A 232 10.31 -34.14 32.07
C GLN A 232 11.67 -34.66 32.52
N ILE A 233 12.60 -34.92 31.62
CA ILE A 233 13.96 -35.35 31.93
C ILE A 233 14.70 -34.29 32.74
N ALA A 234 14.57 -33.03 32.40
CA ALA A 234 15.16 -31.92 33.14
C ALA A 234 14.57 -31.78 34.55
N HIS A 235 13.25 -31.98 34.72
CA HIS A 235 12.58 -31.97 36.02
C HIS A 235 13.03 -33.14 36.87
N GLU A 236 13.05 -34.35 36.38
CA GLU A 236 13.54 -35.54 37.05
C GLU A 236 15.03 -35.42 37.46
N TRP A 237 15.86 -34.86 36.60
CA TRP A 237 17.26 -34.57 36.92
C TRP A 237 17.41 -33.60 38.09
N ARG A 238 16.62 -32.55 38.12
CA ARG A 238 16.60 -31.56 39.22
C ARG A 238 16.08 -32.21 40.52
N ALA A 239 15.00 -32.95 40.44
CA ALA A 239 14.40 -33.65 41.59
C ALA A 239 15.31 -34.75 42.18
N GLY A 240 16.12 -35.42 41.35
CA GLY A 240 17.11 -36.41 41.72
C GLY A 240 18.44 -35.87 42.23
N GLY A 241 18.55 -34.58 42.44
CA GLY A 241 19.80 -33.95 42.95
C GLY A 241 20.99 -34.08 41.99
N GLY A 242 20.75 -34.23 40.68
CA GLY A 242 21.76 -34.32 39.67
C GLY A 242 22.54 -35.65 39.64
N LYS A 243 22.12 -36.62 40.43
CA LYS A 243 22.77 -37.95 40.53
C LYS A 243 21.76 -39.03 40.11
N ASN A 244 22.21 -39.94 39.25
CA ASN A 244 21.46 -41.12 38.78
C ASN A 244 20.25 -40.93 37.91
N GLN A 245 20.43 -40.45 36.69
CA GLN A 245 19.45 -40.86 35.63
C GLN A 245 19.96 -42.13 34.93
N SER A 246 19.02 -43.00 34.55
CA SER A 246 19.35 -44.08 33.62
C SER A 246 19.88 -43.47 32.33
N SER A 247 21.04 -43.89 31.87
CA SER A 247 21.68 -43.40 30.64
C SER A 247 20.70 -43.47 29.42
N ALA A 248 19.79 -44.42 29.39
CA ALA A 248 18.80 -44.60 28.33
C ALA A 248 17.81 -43.41 28.20
N ARG A 249 17.23 -42.89 29.31
CA ARG A 249 16.25 -41.81 29.26
C ARG A 249 16.86 -40.46 28.95
N THR A 250 18.12 -40.25 29.36
CA THR A 250 18.88 -39.08 29.03
C THR A 250 19.26 -39.08 27.53
N GLU A 251 19.55 -40.25 26.98
CA GLU A 251 19.84 -40.39 25.54
C GLU A 251 18.54 -40.24 24.71
N GLU A 252 17.38 -40.68 25.18
CA GLU A 252 16.10 -40.48 24.52
C GLU A 252 15.74 -38.98 24.43
N GLY A 253 15.89 -38.23 25.51
CA GLY A 253 15.67 -36.77 25.47
C GLY A 253 16.66 -36.02 24.61
N LYS A 254 17.93 -36.42 24.66
CA LYS A 254 18.93 -35.85 23.73
C LYS A 254 18.58 -36.19 22.28
N ALA A 255 18.17 -37.42 21.97
CA ALA A 255 17.77 -37.82 20.63
C ALA A 255 16.56 -37.02 20.14
N ALA A 256 15.53 -36.84 20.98
CA ALA A 256 14.34 -36.05 20.61
C ALA A 256 14.70 -34.59 20.28
N LEU A 257 15.52 -33.96 21.14
CA LEU A 257 15.98 -32.58 20.89
C LEU A 257 16.95 -32.51 19.68
N TYR A 258 17.84 -33.48 19.58
CA TYR A 258 18.81 -33.51 18.49
C TYR A 258 18.15 -33.70 17.13
N ASP A 259 17.11 -34.55 17.04
CA ASP A 259 16.32 -34.75 15.83
C ASP A 259 15.64 -33.46 15.37
N PHE A 260 15.12 -32.64 16.29
CA PHE A 260 14.51 -31.36 15.92
C PHE A 260 15.51 -30.25 15.58
N MET A 261 16.64 -30.19 16.28
CA MET A 261 17.60 -29.08 16.15
C MET A 261 18.70 -29.33 15.12
N VAL A 262 18.96 -30.58 14.76
CA VAL A 262 20.08 -30.97 13.90
C VAL A 262 19.66 -31.75 12.68
N PHE A 263 18.66 -32.64 12.80
CA PHE A 263 18.13 -33.50 11.74
C PHE A 263 16.60 -33.47 11.67
N PRO A 264 15.99 -32.30 11.47
CA PRO A 264 14.55 -32.16 11.56
C PRO A 264 13.76 -32.78 10.39
N GLY A 265 14.42 -33.19 9.30
CA GLY A 265 13.76 -33.53 8.05
C GLY A 265 12.70 -34.64 8.20
N GLU A 266 12.99 -35.68 8.97
CA GLU A 266 12.00 -36.75 9.25
C GLU A 266 10.84 -36.26 10.13
N ARG A 267 11.14 -35.40 11.11
CA ARG A 267 10.14 -34.87 12.05
C ARG A 267 9.25 -33.80 11.41
N ALA A 268 9.80 -33.06 10.45
CA ALA A 268 9.10 -32.01 9.72
C ALA A 268 8.34 -32.53 8.50
N SER A 269 8.68 -33.74 8.02
CA SER A 269 8.01 -34.32 6.86
C SER A 269 6.71 -35.02 7.25
N PHE A 270 5.81 -35.11 6.29
CA PHE A 270 4.50 -35.75 6.41
C PHE A 270 4.09 -36.43 5.12
N THR A 271 3.10 -37.31 5.19
CA THR A 271 2.54 -38.04 4.04
C THR A 271 1.07 -37.71 3.85
N ALA A 272 0.52 -37.96 2.65
CA ALA A 272 -0.89 -37.74 2.37
C ALA A 272 -1.79 -38.59 3.28
N SER A 273 -1.40 -39.82 3.55
CA SER A 273 -2.15 -40.73 4.43
C SER A 273 -2.21 -40.24 5.88
N GLU A 274 -1.09 -39.73 6.41
CA GLU A 274 -1.05 -39.17 7.78
C GLU A 274 -1.96 -37.94 7.89
N ILE A 275 -1.90 -37.04 6.95
CA ILE A 275 -2.71 -35.82 6.98
C ILE A 275 -4.19 -36.12 6.70
N ALA A 276 -4.51 -37.12 5.87
CA ALA A 276 -5.87 -37.57 5.65
C ALA A 276 -6.50 -38.11 6.95
N HIS A 277 -5.73 -38.89 7.73
CA HIS A 277 -6.19 -39.40 9.00
C HIS A 277 -6.48 -38.28 10.03
N GLY A 278 -5.67 -37.22 10.06
CA GLY A 278 -5.83 -36.13 11.03
C GLY A 278 -6.86 -35.08 10.60
N SER A 279 -7.16 -34.96 9.31
CA SER A 279 -8.04 -33.90 8.77
C SER A 279 -9.48 -34.39 8.47
N ASP A 280 -9.74 -35.68 8.51
CA ASP A 280 -10.99 -36.33 8.03
C ASP A 280 -11.26 -36.03 6.52
N VAL A 281 -10.23 -35.62 5.76
CA VAL A 281 -10.32 -35.41 4.32
C VAL A 281 -9.90 -36.70 3.61
N PRO A 282 -10.62 -37.15 2.56
CA PRO A 282 -10.22 -38.33 1.78
C PRO A 282 -8.79 -38.21 1.26
N GLU A 283 -8.00 -39.30 1.34
CA GLU A 283 -6.57 -39.32 1.00
C GLU A 283 -6.30 -38.89 -0.44
N ASP A 284 -7.17 -39.24 -1.39
CA ASP A 284 -7.07 -38.85 -2.79
C ASP A 284 -7.18 -37.31 -2.96
N ARG A 285 -7.97 -36.63 -2.12
CA ARG A 285 -8.08 -35.18 -2.12
C ARG A 285 -6.86 -34.53 -1.46
N VAL A 286 -6.36 -35.10 -0.37
CA VAL A 286 -5.10 -34.65 0.25
C VAL A 286 -3.96 -34.77 -0.74
N GLN A 287 -3.87 -35.91 -1.46
CA GLN A 287 -2.85 -36.09 -2.49
C GLN A 287 -3.00 -35.07 -3.63
N ALA A 288 -4.23 -34.76 -4.07
CA ALA A 288 -4.48 -33.73 -5.08
C ALA A 288 -4.02 -32.33 -4.61
N ILE A 289 -4.19 -32.01 -3.33
CA ILE A 289 -3.65 -30.77 -2.73
C ILE A 289 -2.12 -30.80 -2.76
N PHE A 290 -1.50 -31.90 -2.34
CA PHE A 290 -0.04 -32.02 -2.35
C PHE A 290 0.54 -31.93 -3.76
N ASP A 291 -0.05 -32.61 -4.73
CA ASP A 291 0.38 -32.56 -6.14
C ASP A 291 0.28 -31.16 -6.71
N LEU A 292 -0.74 -30.39 -6.31
CA LEU A 292 -0.95 -29.04 -6.81
C LEU A 292 0.01 -28.02 -6.19
N PHE A 293 0.39 -28.19 -4.93
CA PHE A 293 1.20 -27.23 -4.18
C PHE A 293 2.64 -27.69 -3.92
N SER A 294 3.11 -28.76 -4.55
CA SER A 294 4.48 -29.24 -4.38
C SER A 294 5.30 -29.21 -5.66
N VAL A 295 6.61 -29.14 -5.44
CA VAL A 295 7.62 -29.48 -6.44
C VAL A 295 8.44 -30.63 -5.90
N SER A 296 8.65 -31.69 -6.72
CA SER A 296 9.39 -32.86 -6.32
C SER A 296 10.72 -32.94 -7.06
N PHE A 297 11.65 -33.74 -6.50
CA PHE A 297 12.91 -34.05 -7.13
C PHE A 297 12.66 -34.80 -8.45
N ALA A 298 13.22 -34.33 -9.56
CA ALA A 298 12.97 -34.84 -10.91
C ALA A 298 14.21 -34.74 -11.77
N GLY A 299 15.16 -35.67 -11.55
CA GLY A 299 16.41 -35.71 -12.31
C GLY A 299 17.39 -34.58 -12.01
N GLU A 300 18.64 -34.75 -12.39
CA GLU A 300 19.70 -33.77 -12.19
C GLU A 300 19.55 -32.59 -13.18
N ARG A 301 19.81 -31.36 -12.69
CA ARG A 301 19.81 -30.14 -13.46
C ARG A 301 21.01 -29.28 -13.11
N ASP A 302 21.37 -28.35 -13.97
CA ASP A 302 22.38 -27.33 -13.62
C ASP A 302 21.84 -26.36 -12.55
N PRO A 303 22.40 -26.38 -11.33
CA PRO A 303 21.95 -25.49 -10.26
C PRO A 303 22.23 -24.02 -10.55
N VAL A 304 23.30 -23.70 -11.31
CA VAL A 304 23.65 -22.31 -11.66
C VAL A 304 22.59 -21.74 -12.60
N ALA A 305 22.24 -22.49 -13.65
CA ALA A 305 21.19 -22.07 -14.57
C ALA A 305 19.83 -21.92 -13.87
N ALA A 306 19.49 -22.84 -12.96
CA ALA A 306 18.26 -22.77 -12.18
C ALA A 306 18.18 -21.52 -11.28
N VAL A 307 19.27 -21.18 -10.59
CA VAL A 307 19.33 -19.98 -9.74
C VAL A 307 19.34 -18.70 -10.58
N GLN A 308 20.05 -18.66 -11.69
CA GLN A 308 20.02 -17.49 -12.57
C GLN A 308 18.62 -17.23 -13.14
N SER A 309 17.90 -18.29 -13.55
CA SER A 309 16.50 -18.19 -13.98
C SER A 309 15.57 -17.66 -12.88
N PHE A 310 15.72 -18.19 -11.66
CA PHE A 310 14.98 -17.73 -10.49
C PHE A 310 15.22 -16.23 -10.21
N LEU A 311 16.47 -15.79 -10.18
CA LEU A 311 16.82 -14.39 -9.94
C LEU A 311 16.37 -13.46 -11.08
N ALA A 312 16.23 -13.98 -12.29
CA ALA A 312 15.65 -13.27 -13.42
C ALA A 312 14.10 -13.23 -13.42
N GLY A 313 13.45 -13.83 -12.42
CA GLY A 313 12.00 -13.81 -12.23
C GLY A 313 11.25 -15.08 -12.67
N ASP A 314 11.95 -16.07 -13.27
CA ASP A 314 11.37 -17.37 -13.59
C ASP A 314 11.51 -18.32 -12.39
N ASN A 315 10.62 -18.12 -11.40
CA ASN A 315 10.63 -18.89 -10.16
C ASN A 315 9.71 -20.11 -10.26
N PRO A 316 10.24 -21.35 -10.38
CA PRO A 316 9.42 -22.56 -10.41
C PRO A 316 8.76 -22.88 -9.07
N LEU A 317 9.23 -22.28 -7.97
CA LEU A 317 8.67 -22.45 -6.62
C LEU A 317 7.59 -21.41 -6.28
N ARG A 318 7.26 -20.49 -7.20
CA ARG A 318 6.25 -19.43 -6.94
C ARG A 318 4.89 -19.97 -6.51
N GLY A 319 4.46 -21.12 -7.06
CA GLY A 319 3.21 -21.79 -6.69
C GLY A 319 3.40 -22.95 -5.71
N ALA A 320 4.62 -23.21 -5.26
CA ALA A 320 4.92 -24.33 -4.39
C ALA A 320 5.00 -23.91 -2.92
N SER A 321 4.33 -24.64 -2.05
CA SER A 321 4.44 -24.53 -0.60
C SER A 321 5.11 -25.76 0.00
N LEU A 322 5.30 -26.81 -0.78
CA LEU A 322 5.84 -28.09 -0.37
C LEU A 322 6.96 -28.55 -1.31
N ILE A 323 7.92 -29.28 -0.76
CA ILE A 323 8.89 -30.06 -1.51
C ILE A 323 8.64 -31.55 -1.25
N GLY A 324 8.38 -32.29 -2.31
CA GLY A 324 8.20 -33.75 -2.27
C GLY A 324 9.48 -34.51 -2.59
N ASP A 325 9.70 -35.69 -1.93
CA ASP A 325 10.84 -36.53 -2.22
C ASP A 325 10.65 -37.46 -3.46
N GLY A 326 9.46 -37.49 -4.02
CA GLY A 326 9.06 -38.39 -5.11
C GLY A 326 8.66 -39.77 -4.62
N ALA A 327 8.72 -40.05 -3.32
CA ALA A 327 8.34 -41.31 -2.67
C ALA A 327 7.12 -41.20 -1.75
N GLY A 328 6.48 -39.99 -1.70
CA GLY A 328 5.27 -39.75 -0.94
C GLY A 328 5.49 -38.98 0.37
N SER A 329 6.72 -38.54 0.66
CA SER A 329 7.01 -37.65 1.79
C SER A 329 7.17 -36.21 1.33
N TYR A 330 6.68 -35.29 2.13
CA TYR A 330 6.67 -33.83 1.85
C TYR A 330 7.19 -33.04 3.03
N VAL A 331 7.87 -31.93 2.76
CA VAL A 331 8.29 -30.93 3.76
C VAL A 331 7.81 -29.53 3.34
N GLY A 332 7.48 -28.69 4.31
CA GLY A 332 7.06 -27.32 4.07
C GLY A 332 8.20 -26.42 3.58
N LEU A 333 7.94 -25.61 2.58
CA LEU A 333 8.89 -24.61 2.06
C LEU A 333 8.77 -23.27 2.79
N GLY A 334 7.61 -22.95 3.30
CA GLY A 334 7.29 -21.69 4.00
C GLY A 334 6.22 -21.88 5.08
N VAL A 335 5.59 -20.80 5.47
CA VAL A 335 4.45 -20.80 6.39
C VAL A 335 3.19 -21.27 5.70
N PRO A 336 2.06 -21.47 6.41
CA PRO A 336 1.06 -22.49 6.06
C PRO A 336 0.84 -22.64 4.57
N ILE A 337 0.60 -23.87 4.14
CA ILE A 337 0.44 -24.21 2.73
C ILE A 337 -0.50 -23.21 2.04
N GLY A 338 -0.03 -22.65 0.94
CA GLY A 338 -0.86 -22.00 -0.05
C GLY A 338 -1.41 -20.62 0.30
N THR A 339 -1.08 -20.02 1.43
CA THR A 339 -1.65 -18.72 1.82
C THR A 339 -1.49 -17.70 0.69
N ASP A 340 -0.30 -17.53 0.15
CA ASP A 340 -0.04 -16.55 -0.92
C ASP A 340 -0.26 -17.10 -2.33
N CYS A 341 -0.12 -18.39 -2.52
CA CYS A 341 -0.13 -18.99 -3.85
C CYS A 341 -1.46 -19.68 -4.21
N LEU A 342 -2.40 -19.87 -3.26
CA LEU A 342 -3.67 -20.56 -3.51
C LEU A 342 -4.37 -20.02 -4.76
N ARG A 343 -4.62 -18.72 -4.81
CA ARG A 343 -5.31 -18.11 -5.93
C ARG A 343 -4.52 -18.24 -7.22
N LEU A 344 -3.22 -18.02 -7.18
CA LEU A 344 -2.33 -18.16 -8.36
C LEU A 344 -2.42 -19.56 -8.96
N VAL A 345 -2.31 -20.58 -8.12
CA VAL A 345 -2.25 -21.98 -8.56
C VAL A 345 -3.62 -22.48 -9.03
N VAL A 346 -4.67 -22.21 -8.26
CA VAL A 346 -6.04 -22.58 -8.62
C VAL A 346 -6.48 -21.91 -9.91
N GLU A 347 -6.22 -20.60 -10.05
CA GLU A 347 -6.56 -19.85 -11.27
C GLU A 347 -5.81 -20.36 -12.49
N ALA A 348 -4.55 -20.73 -12.37
CA ALA A 348 -3.79 -21.33 -13.45
C ALA A 348 -4.47 -22.62 -13.95
N LYS A 349 -4.94 -23.47 -13.03
CA LYS A 349 -5.67 -24.72 -13.38
C LYS A 349 -7.05 -24.45 -13.97
N LEU A 350 -7.78 -23.48 -13.46
CA LEU A 350 -9.09 -23.12 -14.01
C LEU A 350 -8.97 -22.53 -15.43
N LYS A 351 -7.89 -21.82 -15.74
CA LYS A 351 -7.60 -21.25 -17.07
C LYS A 351 -7.34 -22.30 -18.15
N GLU A 352 -6.94 -23.54 -17.79
CA GLU A 352 -6.75 -24.63 -18.75
C GLU A 352 -8.03 -24.98 -19.53
N LYS A 353 -9.21 -24.67 -18.98
CA LYS A 353 -10.53 -24.89 -19.64
C LYS A 353 -11.37 -23.61 -19.61
N SER A 354 -11.60 -23.03 -20.76
CA SER A 354 -12.29 -21.73 -20.91
C SER A 354 -13.69 -21.66 -20.23
N GLY A 355 -14.45 -22.76 -20.24
CA GLY A 355 -15.76 -22.81 -19.59
C GLY A 355 -15.69 -22.75 -18.04
N ARG A 356 -14.61 -23.33 -17.45
CA ARG A 356 -14.36 -23.27 -16.01
C ARG A 356 -13.91 -21.87 -15.60
N TRP A 357 -12.99 -21.30 -16.38
CA TRP A 357 -12.50 -19.96 -16.18
C TRP A 357 -13.61 -18.93 -16.18
N LYS A 358 -14.49 -18.91 -17.19
CA LYS A 358 -15.61 -17.96 -17.28
C LYS A 358 -16.53 -17.95 -16.05
N ARG A 359 -16.79 -19.14 -15.46
CA ARG A 359 -17.61 -19.23 -14.24
C ARG A 359 -16.93 -18.63 -13.03
N TYR A 360 -15.67 -18.91 -12.89
CA TYR A 360 -14.86 -18.36 -11.81
C TYR A 360 -14.63 -16.85 -11.98
N GLU A 361 -14.33 -16.39 -13.20
CA GLU A 361 -14.08 -14.98 -13.53
C GLU A 361 -15.28 -14.10 -13.15
N LYS A 362 -16.50 -14.58 -13.39
CA LYS A 362 -17.72 -13.87 -12.94
C LYS A 362 -17.79 -13.75 -11.42
N ARG A 363 -17.44 -14.81 -10.68
CA ARG A 363 -17.40 -14.76 -9.21
C ARG A 363 -16.30 -13.82 -8.72
N ARG A 364 -15.15 -13.90 -9.33
CA ARG A 364 -13.98 -13.08 -9.02
C ARG A 364 -14.31 -11.59 -9.15
N LEU A 365 -14.95 -11.19 -10.23
CA LEU A 365 -15.39 -9.81 -10.44
C LEU A 365 -16.39 -9.39 -9.36
N GLY A 366 -17.46 -10.17 -9.14
CA GLY A 366 -18.47 -9.84 -8.14
C GLY A 366 -17.93 -9.73 -6.71
N VAL A 367 -16.97 -10.58 -6.31
CA VAL A 367 -16.30 -10.48 -5.00
C VAL A 367 -15.46 -9.20 -4.93
N SER A 368 -14.72 -8.88 -6.00
CA SER A 368 -13.91 -7.65 -6.04
C SER A 368 -14.78 -6.41 -5.92
N GLU A 369 -15.91 -6.34 -6.63
CA GLU A 369 -16.87 -5.23 -6.56
C GLU A 369 -17.47 -5.12 -5.15
N GLN A 370 -17.92 -6.24 -4.57
CA GLN A 370 -18.50 -6.26 -3.23
C GLN A 370 -17.54 -5.70 -2.18
N PHE A 371 -16.34 -6.24 -2.08
CA PHE A 371 -15.35 -5.75 -1.10
C PHE A 371 -14.94 -4.30 -1.37
N SER A 372 -14.82 -3.92 -2.64
CA SER A 372 -14.52 -2.51 -2.98
C SER A 372 -15.60 -1.57 -2.45
N VAL A 373 -16.87 -1.93 -2.58
CA VAL A 373 -17.99 -1.13 -2.02
C VAL A 373 -17.93 -1.10 -0.50
N GLU A 374 -17.72 -2.24 0.16
CA GLU A 374 -17.64 -2.35 1.63
C GLU A 374 -16.52 -1.47 2.21
N TYR A 375 -15.30 -1.58 1.69
CA TYR A 375 -14.17 -0.79 2.16
C TYR A 375 -14.33 0.70 1.86
N LEU A 376 -14.82 1.06 0.67
CA LEU A 376 -15.05 2.45 0.34
C LEU A 376 -16.22 3.06 1.11
N THR A 377 -17.27 2.30 1.43
CA THR A 377 -18.35 2.75 2.32
C THR A 377 -17.80 3.12 3.70
N THR A 378 -16.90 2.31 4.23
CA THR A 378 -16.20 2.61 5.50
C THR A 378 -15.35 3.87 5.39
N LEU A 379 -14.49 3.95 4.37
CA LEU A 379 -13.57 5.07 4.16
C LEU A 379 -14.27 6.40 3.87
N LEU A 380 -15.37 6.37 3.14
CA LEU A 380 -16.12 7.56 2.75
C LEU A 380 -17.20 7.94 3.77
N GLY A 381 -17.53 7.04 4.70
CA GLY A 381 -18.59 7.25 5.69
C GLY A 381 -19.97 7.42 5.03
N ALA A 382 -20.17 6.87 3.84
CA ALA A 382 -21.39 6.98 3.06
C ALA A 382 -21.56 5.75 2.16
N ASP A 383 -22.81 5.33 1.95
CA ASP A 383 -23.13 4.26 1.02
C ASP A 383 -22.90 4.68 -0.44
N ALA A 384 -22.65 3.69 -1.30
CA ALA A 384 -22.56 3.91 -2.73
C ALA A 384 -23.90 4.47 -3.27
N THR A 385 -23.83 5.54 -4.04
CA THR A 385 -25.02 6.14 -4.66
C THR A 385 -25.56 5.24 -5.77
N HIS A 386 -24.64 4.69 -6.55
CA HIS A 386 -24.96 3.70 -7.59
C HIS A 386 -23.90 2.61 -7.62
N VAL A 387 -24.33 1.37 -7.77
CA VAL A 387 -23.52 0.20 -8.11
C VAL A 387 -23.98 -0.29 -9.47
N ASN A 388 -23.06 -0.59 -10.38
CA ASN A 388 -23.33 -0.95 -11.78
C ASN A 388 -24.14 0.13 -12.51
N LEU A 389 -23.64 1.37 -12.47
CA LEU A 389 -24.28 2.53 -13.05
C LEU A 389 -24.28 2.45 -14.58
N LYS A 390 -25.43 2.21 -15.19
CA LYS A 390 -25.59 2.21 -16.64
C LYS A 390 -25.95 3.58 -17.16
N TYR A 391 -25.19 4.08 -18.10
CA TYR A 391 -25.34 5.42 -18.65
C TYR A 391 -24.96 5.47 -20.12
N PHE A 392 -25.21 6.60 -20.79
CA PHE A 392 -24.85 6.84 -22.18
C PHE A 392 -23.52 7.57 -22.27
N ARG A 393 -22.59 7.05 -23.10
CA ARG A 393 -21.35 7.73 -23.51
C ARG A 393 -21.44 8.14 -24.97
N PRO A 394 -20.77 9.23 -25.39
CA PRO A 394 -20.77 9.64 -26.79
C PRO A 394 -20.12 8.57 -27.67
N ASN A 395 -20.67 8.41 -28.88
CA ASN A 395 -20.05 7.60 -29.92
C ASN A 395 -18.68 8.20 -30.32
N PRO A 396 -17.74 7.39 -30.85
CA PRO A 396 -16.45 7.89 -31.33
C PRO A 396 -16.62 9.09 -32.26
N GLY A 397 -15.91 10.19 -31.96
CA GLY A 397 -15.95 11.45 -32.72
C GLY A 397 -17.08 12.42 -32.32
N VAL A 398 -17.92 12.06 -31.37
CA VAL A 398 -18.93 12.97 -30.80
C VAL A 398 -18.39 13.65 -29.56
N ASN A 399 -18.46 14.99 -29.50
CA ASN A 399 -18.02 15.73 -28.31
C ASN A 399 -18.89 15.47 -27.09
N LEU A 400 -18.29 15.47 -25.89
CA LEU A 400 -18.95 15.23 -24.60
C LEU A 400 -20.13 16.17 -24.37
N GLU A 401 -20.01 17.45 -24.72
CA GLU A 401 -21.00 18.51 -24.50
C GLU A 401 -22.31 18.27 -25.28
N ARG A 402 -22.27 17.42 -26.31
CA ARG A 402 -23.49 17.02 -27.03
C ARG A 402 -24.44 16.14 -26.22
N LEU A 403 -23.98 15.58 -25.12
CA LEU A 403 -24.80 14.82 -24.16
C LEU A 403 -25.26 15.68 -22.96
N SER A 404 -25.42 16.99 -23.16
CA SER A 404 -26.02 17.90 -22.16
C SER A 404 -27.47 17.51 -21.82
N SER A 405 -28.03 18.07 -20.77
CA SER A 405 -29.41 17.84 -20.33
C SER A 405 -30.48 18.16 -21.40
N THR A 406 -30.11 18.95 -22.40
CA THR A 406 -30.98 19.36 -23.52
C THR A 406 -30.80 18.49 -24.78
N ALA A 407 -29.99 17.44 -24.72
CA ALA A 407 -29.74 16.59 -25.88
C ALA A 407 -31.02 15.86 -26.32
N SER A 408 -31.28 15.87 -27.62
CA SER A 408 -32.30 15.08 -28.27
C SER A 408 -31.68 13.89 -28.99
N GLU A 409 -32.46 12.80 -29.17
CA GLU A 409 -32.00 11.61 -29.92
C GLU A 409 -30.69 10.98 -29.40
N ILE A 410 -30.58 10.82 -28.07
CA ILE A 410 -29.38 10.32 -27.38
C ILE A 410 -28.89 9.02 -28.01
N THR A 411 -29.78 8.11 -28.37
CA THR A 411 -29.43 6.80 -28.97
C THR A 411 -28.78 6.87 -30.35
N SER A 412 -28.87 8.01 -31.03
CA SER A 412 -28.21 8.21 -32.33
C SER A 412 -26.76 8.68 -32.20
N ILE A 413 -26.45 9.37 -31.10
CA ILE A 413 -25.15 10.00 -30.86
C ILE A 413 -24.34 9.35 -29.74
N ALA A 414 -24.93 8.38 -29.02
CA ALA A 414 -24.34 7.77 -27.86
C ALA A 414 -24.68 6.27 -27.75
N GLU A 415 -23.81 5.54 -27.11
CA GLU A 415 -23.96 4.12 -26.77
C GLU A 415 -24.01 3.91 -25.27
N GLN A 416 -24.67 2.83 -24.84
CA GLN A 416 -24.71 2.46 -23.43
C GLN A 416 -23.38 1.94 -22.95
N THR A 417 -23.01 2.29 -21.73
CA THR A 417 -21.85 1.80 -21.01
C THR A 417 -22.19 1.67 -19.52
N GLU A 418 -21.27 1.11 -18.76
CA GLU A 418 -21.43 0.89 -17.33
C GLU A 418 -20.21 1.44 -16.58
N SER A 419 -20.41 1.92 -15.36
CA SER A 419 -19.37 2.19 -14.37
C SER A 419 -19.68 1.38 -13.12
N ASP A 420 -18.66 0.81 -12.50
CA ASP A 420 -18.85 -0.17 -11.43
C ASP A 420 -19.47 0.48 -10.20
N VAL A 421 -18.92 1.62 -9.73
CA VAL A 421 -19.47 2.30 -8.54
C VAL A 421 -19.33 3.82 -8.63
N LEU A 422 -20.36 4.53 -8.14
CA LEU A 422 -20.36 5.98 -7.94
C LEU A 422 -20.79 6.32 -6.53
N PHE A 423 -19.97 7.10 -5.83
CA PHE A 423 -20.32 7.73 -4.56
C PHE A 423 -20.52 9.23 -4.75
N LEU A 424 -21.57 9.77 -4.13
CA LEU A 424 -21.83 11.22 -4.05
C LEU A 424 -21.91 11.61 -2.58
N ILE A 425 -20.94 12.42 -2.13
CA ILE A 425 -20.83 12.86 -0.76
C ILE A 425 -20.75 14.38 -0.74
N GLU A 426 -21.80 15.04 -0.30
CA GLU A 426 -21.97 16.49 -0.40
C GLU A 426 -21.77 16.98 -1.86
N ASP A 427 -20.70 17.69 -2.14
CA ASP A 427 -20.32 18.21 -3.45
C ASP A 427 -19.13 17.47 -4.08
N VAL A 428 -18.84 16.24 -3.60
CA VAL A 428 -17.75 15.38 -4.10
C VAL A 428 -18.34 14.13 -4.75
N ALA A 429 -17.89 13.82 -5.95
CA ALA A 429 -18.13 12.55 -6.63
C ALA A 429 -16.86 11.69 -6.62
N VAL A 430 -17.01 10.40 -6.29
CA VAL A 430 -15.93 9.42 -6.40
C VAL A 430 -16.36 8.34 -7.39
N CYS A 431 -15.67 8.29 -8.54
CA CYS A 431 -15.88 7.34 -9.61
C CYS A 431 -14.94 6.15 -9.43
N VAL A 432 -15.48 4.94 -9.37
CA VAL A 432 -14.70 3.73 -9.06
C VAL A 432 -14.85 2.71 -10.16
N GLU A 433 -13.73 2.19 -10.62
CA GLU A 433 -13.65 1.06 -11.54
C GLU A 433 -12.90 -0.10 -10.91
N VAL A 434 -13.44 -1.30 -11.00
CA VAL A 434 -12.91 -2.51 -10.38
C VAL A 434 -12.44 -3.49 -11.46
N LYS A 435 -11.21 -3.96 -11.39
CA LYS A 435 -10.63 -4.91 -12.33
C LYS A 435 -10.33 -6.24 -11.66
N GLY A 436 -11.11 -7.24 -11.99
CA GLY A 436 -10.88 -8.61 -11.57
C GLY A 436 -9.83 -9.36 -12.43
N ARG A 437 -9.05 -8.70 -13.29
CA ARG A 437 -8.01 -9.36 -14.10
C ARG A 437 -6.75 -9.61 -13.27
N SER A 438 -6.07 -10.73 -13.55
CA SER A 438 -4.79 -11.09 -12.92
C SER A 438 -3.62 -10.77 -13.82
N MET A 439 -2.51 -10.35 -13.21
CA MET A 439 -1.22 -10.31 -13.88
C MET A 439 -0.80 -11.71 -14.30
N SER A 440 -0.35 -11.86 -15.55
CA SER A 440 0.10 -13.16 -16.05
C SER A 440 1.42 -13.61 -15.39
N HIS A 441 1.68 -14.90 -15.37
CA HIS A 441 2.95 -15.46 -14.87
C HIS A 441 4.17 -14.83 -15.54
N GLN A 442 4.11 -14.61 -16.86
CA GLN A 442 5.18 -13.96 -17.61
C GLN A 442 5.41 -12.50 -17.21
N ALA A 443 4.32 -11.73 -16.94
CA ALA A 443 4.42 -10.36 -16.46
C ALA A 443 5.07 -10.32 -15.07
N ARG A 444 4.68 -11.23 -14.16
CA ARG A 444 5.29 -11.41 -12.84
C ARG A 444 6.77 -11.81 -12.92
N GLY A 445 7.14 -12.55 -13.96
CA GLY A 445 8.52 -12.89 -14.30
C GLY A 445 9.30 -11.79 -15.03
N GLY A 446 8.79 -10.56 -15.11
CA GLY A 446 9.51 -9.41 -15.67
C GLY A 446 9.52 -9.33 -17.20
N HIS A 447 8.71 -10.13 -17.91
CA HIS A 447 8.62 -10.03 -19.36
C HIS A 447 7.95 -8.71 -19.77
N VAL A 448 8.74 -7.72 -20.17
CA VAL A 448 8.33 -6.31 -20.36
C VAL A 448 7.13 -6.15 -21.31
N GLN A 449 7.13 -6.86 -22.46
CA GLN A 449 6.02 -6.76 -23.42
C GLN A 449 4.72 -7.31 -22.85
N ARG A 450 4.80 -8.41 -22.09
CA ARG A 450 3.65 -9.03 -21.46
C ARG A 450 3.13 -8.14 -20.33
N LEU A 451 4.02 -7.63 -19.48
CA LEU A 451 3.70 -6.67 -18.44
C LEU A 451 3.00 -5.44 -19.02
N THR A 452 3.52 -4.87 -20.12
CA THR A 452 2.88 -3.75 -20.81
C THR A 452 1.46 -4.07 -21.27
N GLY A 453 1.25 -5.26 -21.84
CA GLY A 453 -0.07 -5.72 -22.28
C GLY A 453 -1.05 -5.89 -21.11
N ASP A 454 -0.60 -6.54 -20.04
CA ASP A 454 -1.41 -6.75 -18.84
C ASP A 454 -1.75 -5.42 -18.15
N LEU A 455 -0.78 -4.49 -18.02
CA LEU A 455 -1.00 -3.15 -17.47
C LEU A 455 -1.99 -2.32 -18.29
N ARG A 456 -1.91 -2.37 -19.63
CA ARG A 456 -2.89 -1.67 -20.49
C ARG A 456 -4.30 -2.20 -20.28
N SER A 457 -4.46 -3.52 -20.16
CA SER A 457 -5.76 -4.14 -19.97
C SER A 457 -6.31 -4.13 -18.53
N THR A 458 -5.52 -3.68 -17.57
CA THR A 458 -5.91 -3.51 -16.17
C THR A 458 -5.92 -2.02 -15.80
N VAL A 459 -4.77 -1.44 -15.57
CA VAL A 459 -4.62 -0.03 -15.15
C VAL A 459 -5.07 0.94 -16.23
N GLY A 460 -4.67 0.71 -17.50
CA GLY A 460 -5.03 1.58 -18.62
C GLY A 460 -6.54 1.61 -18.85
N ASP A 461 -7.16 0.43 -19.03
CA ASP A 461 -8.61 0.32 -19.25
C ASP A 461 -9.42 0.91 -18.07
N ALA A 462 -9.00 0.64 -16.81
CA ALA A 462 -9.65 1.22 -15.63
C ALA A 462 -9.54 2.75 -15.60
N THR A 463 -8.35 3.27 -15.92
CA THR A 463 -8.12 4.71 -16.02
C THR A 463 -9.04 5.36 -17.05
N ASP A 464 -9.11 4.79 -18.25
CA ASP A 464 -9.94 5.31 -19.34
C ASP A 464 -11.44 5.26 -18.97
N GLN A 465 -11.89 4.23 -18.26
CA GLN A 465 -13.29 4.09 -17.83
C GLN A 465 -13.66 5.10 -16.74
N ALA A 466 -12.85 5.21 -15.69
CA ALA A 466 -13.07 6.15 -14.58
C ALA A 466 -13.05 7.61 -15.08
N LEU A 467 -12.09 7.97 -15.93
CA LEU A 467 -11.98 9.32 -16.50
C LEU A 467 -13.09 9.63 -17.53
N ARG A 468 -13.68 8.65 -18.15
CA ARG A 468 -14.85 8.84 -19.05
C ARG A 468 -16.06 9.35 -18.27
N LEU A 469 -16.38 8.70 -17.14
CA LEU A 469 -17.47 9.14 -16.27
C LEU A 469 -17.18 10.54 -15.69
N GLU A 470 -15.98 10.76 -15.19
CA GLU A 470 -15.51 12.07 -14.73
C GLU A 470 -15.67 13.14 -15.81
N GLY A 471 -15.25 12.85 -17.04
CA GLY A 471 -15.31 13.77 -18.17
C GLY A 471 -16.74 14.18 -18.51
N LEU A 472 -17.69 13.25 -18.51
CA LEU A 472 -19.10 13.54 -18.74
C LEU A 472 -19.70 14.42 -17.64
N ILE A 473 -19.43 14.12 -16.38
CA ILE A 473 -19.93 14.93 -15.25
C ILE A 473 -19.36 16.36 -15.34
N ARG A 474 -18.08 16.53 -15.65
CA ARG A 474 -17.45 17.86 -15.77
C ARG A 474 -18.01 18.66 -16.94
N ALA A 475 -18.19 18.02 -18.10
CA ALA A 475 -18.63 18.72 -19.31
C ALA A 475 -20.11 19.12 -19.24
N ASN A 476 -20.96 18.30 -18.65
CA ASN A 476 -22.40 18.45 -18.75
C ASN A 476 -23.12 18.73 -17.42
N GLY A 477 -22.43 18.62 -16.28
CA GLY A 477 -23.06 18.70 -14.95
C GLY A 477 -24.05 17.56 -14.70
N GLY A 478 -23.90 16.43 -15.39
CA GLY A 478 -24.76 15.26 -15.25
C GLY A 478 -24.59 14.25 -16.37
N LEU A 479 -25.42 13.24 -16.41
CA LEU A 479 -25.39 12.18 -17.42
C LEU A 479 -26.79 11.58 -17.68
N TRP A 480 -26.94 10.98 -18.86
CA TRP A 480 -28.14 10.25 -19.25
C TRP A 480 -28.04 8.80 -18.78
N LEU A 481 -29.01 8.36 -17.97
CA LEU A 481 -29.11 6.98 -17.50
C LEU A 481 -29.67 6.04 -18.59
N GLU A 482 -29.56 4.72 -18.37
CA GLU A 482 -30.06 3.69 -19.29
C GLU A 482 -31.53 3.89 -19.69
N ASP A 483 -32.36 4.32 -18.75
CA ASP A 483 -33.78 4.61 -18.96
C ASP A 483 -34.07 5.95 -19.66
N LYS A 484 -33.02 6.64 -20.10
CA LYS A 484 -33.06 7.97 -20.73
C LYS A 484 -33.55 9.09 -19.81
N THR A 485 -33.43 8.93 -18.52
CA THR A 485 -33.61 10.03 -17.55
C THR A 485 -32.30 10.78 -17.37
N TRP A 486 -32.38 12.08 -17.12
CA TRP A 486 -31.24 12.92 -16.81
C TRP A 486 -30.90 12.83 -15.33
N PHE A 487 -29.69 12.41 -15.02
CA PHE A 487 -29.16 12.41 -13.67
C PHE A 487 -28.35 13.69 -13.45
N ASP A 488 -28.93 14.61 -12.71
CA ASP A 488 -28.33 15.92 -12.43
C ASP A 488 -27.22 15.82 -11.38
N LEU A 489 -26.03 16.22 -11.76
CA LEU A 489 -24.81 16.30 -10.94
C LEU A 489 -24.23 17.71 -10.94
N SER A 490 -25.04 18.72 -11.29
CA SER A 490 -24.61 20.12 -11.35
C SER A 490 -24.16 20.69 -9.99
N GLY A 491 -24.52 20.03 -8.88
CA GLY A 491 -24.05 20.33 -7.55
C GLY A 491 -22.64 19.84 -7.23
N VAL A 492 -22.09 18.91 -8.03
CA VAL A 492 -20.75 18.36 -7.82
C VAL A 492 -19.67 19.41 -8.11
N ARG A 493 -18.74 19.56 -7.21
CA ARG A 493 -17.63 20.52 -7.30
C ARG A 493 -16.26 19.86 -7.38
N GLU A 494 -16.15 18.65 -6.87
CA GLU A 494 -14.91 17.88 -6.91
C GLU A 494 -15.21 16.45 -7.39
N ILE A 495 -14.36 15.92 -8.28
CA ILE A 495 -14.48 14.56 -8.79
C ILE A 495 -13.13 13.88 -8.61
N ARG A 496 -13.17 12.67 -8.05
CA ARG A 496 -12.00 11.79 -7.88
C ARG A 496 -12.30 10.44 -8.49
N SER A 497 -11.25 9.82 -9.02
CA SER A 497 -11.34 8.54 -9.69
C SER A 497 -10.44 7.51 -9.03
N ILE A 498 -10.95 6.28 -8.86
CA ILE A 498 -10.22 5.15 -8.27
C ILE A 498 -10.28 3.97 -9.23
N ALA A 499 -9.14 3.30 -9.41
CA ALA A 499 -9.04 2.03 -10.14
C ALA A 499 -8.56 0.95 -9.17
N ILE A 500 -9.42 -0.01 -8.84
CA ILE A 500 -9.14 -1.07 -7.87
C ILE A 500 -8.79 -2.36 -8.61
N CYS A 501 -7.66 -2.96 -8.27
CA CYS A 501 -7.21 -4.25 -8.79
C CYS A 501 -7.33 -5.32 -7.71
N LEU A 502 -7.89 -6.49 -8.04
CA LEU A 502 -7.96 -7.60 -7.08
C LEU A 502 -6.57 -8.12 -6.69
N ASP A 503 -5.65 -8.19 -7.66
CA ASP A 503 -4.28 -8.63 -7.42
C ASP A 503 -3.45 -7.53 -6.77
N ASP A 504 -2.47 -7.94 -5.97
CA ASP A 504 -1.41 -7.05 -5.55
C ASP A 504 -0.62 -6.59 -6.78
N ILE A 505 -0.53 -5.27 -6.92
CA ILE A 505 0.17 -4.61 -8.02
C ILE A 505 1.49 -3.97 -7.56
N GLY A 506 1.73 -3.88 -6.24
CA GLY A 506 2.96 -3.34 -5.66
C GLY A 506 3.45 -2.07 -6.37
N PRO A 507 4.70 -2.04 -6.87
CA PRO A 507 5.27 -0.85 -7.51
C PRO A 507 4.53 -0.40 -8.78
N LEU A 508 3.69 -1.27 -9.38
CA LEU A 508 2.93 -0.92 -10.59
C LEU A 508 1.84 0.12 -10.30
N GLY A 509 1.30 0.17 -9.08
CA GLY A 509 0.30 1.15 -8.65
C GLY A 509 0.91 2.51 -8.28
N THR A 510 2.19 2.55 -7.93
CA THR A 510 2.85 3.75 -7.42
C THR A 510 3.74 4.45 -8.45
N ALA A 511 4.27 3.74 -9.45
CA ALA A 511 5.20 4.26 -10.46
C ALA A 511 4.49 4.96 -11.63
N LEU A 512 3.61 5.93 -11.33
CA LEU A 512 2.79 6.61 -12.35
C LEU A 512 3.61 7.31 -13.43
N ASP A 513 4.77 7.86 -13.11
CA ASP A 513 5.65 8.49 -14.08
C ASP A 513 6.19 7.50 -15.14
N GLU A 514 6.40 6.25 -14.74
CA GLU A 514 6.82 5.18 -15.66
C GLU A 514 5.65 4.67 -16.51
N LEU A 515 4.44 4.58 -15.93
CA LEU A 515 3.23 4.21 -16.65
C LEU A 515 2.86 5.24 -17.73
N VAL A 516 3.06 6.52 -17.45
CA VAL A 516 2.88 7.60 -18.44
C VAL A 516 3.94 7.51 -19.54
N ARG A 517 5.20 7.33 -19.18
CA ARG A 517 6.29 7.16 -20.17
C ARG A 517 6.13 5.91 -21.03
N GLY A 518 5.53 4.85 -20.45
CA GLY A 518 5.23 3.60 -21.13
C GLY A 518 3.95 3.58 -21.97
N ASP A 519 3.28 4.73 -22.11
CA ASP A 519 2.01 4.87 -22.83
C ASP A 519 0.91 3.90 -22.34
N VAL A 520 0.96 3.57 -21.05
CA VAL A 520 -0.10 2.83 -20.34
C VAL A 520 -1.20 3.80 -19.91
N ILE A 521 -0.81 4.94 -19.34
CA ILE A 521 -1.69 6.06 -18.98
C ILE A 521 -1.42 7.21 -19.94
N LYS A 522 -2.45 7.67 -20.66
CA LYS A 522 -2.36 8.66 -21.76
C LYS A 522 -2.90 10.04 -21.39
N THR A 523 -3.02 10.33 -20.13
CA THR A 523 -3.64 11.54 -19.61
C THR A 523 -2.77 12.17 -18.53
N ASP A 524 -2.99 13.45 -18.25
CA ASP A 524 -2.44 14.20 -17.14
C ASP A 524 -3.28 14.11 -15.85
N ARG A 525 -4.42 13.43 -15.94
CA ARG A 525 -5.29 13.11 -14.80
C ARG A 525 -5.11 11.64 -14.44
N PHE A 526 -4.89 11.38 -13.19
CA PHE A 526 -4.60 10.03 -12.69
C PHE A 526 -5.71 9.59 -11.74
N PRO A 527 -6.32 8.40 -11.97
CA PRO A 527 -7.04 7.75 -10.90
C PRO A 527 -6.04 7.27 -9.85
N TRP A 528 -6.50 7.11 -8.62
CA TRP A 528 -5.74 6.34 -7.67
C TRP A 528 -5.83 4.86 -8.04
N VAL A 529 -4.69 4.24 -8.33
CA VAL A 529 -4.59 2.82 -8.68
C VAL A 529 -4.15 2.07 -7.42
N VAL A 530 -4.96 1.13 -6.97
CA VAL A 530 -4.75 0.46 -5.68
C VAL A 530 -5.15 -1.02 -5.76
N SER A 531 -4.46 -1.89 -5.00
CA SER A 531 -4.89 -3.26 -4.81
C SER A 531 -6.06 -3.34 -3.81
N LEU A 532 -6.88 -4.38 -3.93
CA LEU A 532 -7.98 -4.61 -3.00
C LEU A 532 -7.49 -4.84 -1.57
N SER A 533 -6.33 -5.49 -1.41
CA SER A 533 -5.70 -5.73 -0.11
C SER A 533 -5.20 -4.43 0.54
N ASP A 534 -4.55 -3.55 -0.23
CA ASP A 534 -4.09 -2.26 0.31
C ASP A 534 -5.28 -1.38 0.70
N LEU A 535 -6.33 -1.37 -0.13
CA LEU A 535 -7.57 -0.65 0.17
C LEU A 535 -8.21 -1.15 1.49
N ALA A 536 -8.22 -2.47 1.72
CA ALA A 536 -8.71 -3.07 2.95
C ALA A 536 -7.94 -2.54 4.17
N ILE A 537 -6.61 -2.60 4.13
CA ILE A 537 -5.76 -2.11 5.22
C ILE A 537 -5.95 -0.62 5.46
N ILE A 538 -6.01 0.19 4.41
CA ILE A 538 -6.27 1.62 4.54
C ILE A 538 -7.62 1.86 5.22
N SER A 539 -8.64 1.02 4.92
CA SER A 539 -9.96 1.13 5.55
C SER A 539 -9.97 0.77 7.04
N GLU A 540 -9.06 -0.10 7.47
CA GLU A 540 -8.89 -0.44 8.89
C GLU A 540 -8.13 0.66 9.66
N VAL A 541 -7.23 1.38 8.98
CA VAL A 541 -6.34 2.35 9.63
C VAL A 541 -6.96 3.75 9.74
N LEU A 542 -7.62 4.24 8.71
CA LEU A 542 -8.18 5.60 8.74
C LEU A 542 -9.37 5.74 9.69
N ASP A 543 -9.35 6.79 10.49
CA ASP A 543 -10.42 7.08 11.45
C ASP A 543 -11.48 8.05 10.88
N ARG A 544 -11.14 8.83 9.82
CA ARG A 544 -11.98 9.92 9.33
C ARG A 544 -12.11 9.93 7.80
N PRO A 545 -13.33 10.03 7.26
CA PRO A 545 -13.54 10.17 5.81
C PRO A 545 -12.80 11.36 5.17
N ALA A 546 -12.62 12.45 5.91
CA ALA A 546 -11.88 13.61 5.44
C ALA A 546 -10.37 13.31 5.25
N GLU A 547 -9.80 12.44 6.06
CA GLU A 547 -8.42 11.94 5.91
C GLU A 547 -8.30 11.12 4.62
N PHE A 548 -9.30 10.28 4.33
CA PHE A 548 -9.34 9.51 3.09
C PHE A 548 -9.47 10.42 1.86
N LEU A 549 -10.36 11.42 1.87
CA LEU A 549 -10.45 12.37 0.76
C LEU A 549 -9.12 13.09 0.54
N LEU A 550 -8.43 13.48 1.62
CA LEU A 550 -7.12 14.11 1.50
C LEU A 550 -6.08 13.17 0.93
N TYR A 551 -6.05 11.90 1.35
CA TYR A 551 -5.19 10.88 0.75
C TYR A 551 -5.49 10.69 -0.74
N LEU A 552 -6.76 10.55 -1.09
CA LEU A 552 -7.21 10.42 -2.47
C LEU A 552 -6.81 11.63 -3.34
N ARG A 553 -6.92 12.85 -2.81
CA ARG A 553 -6.40 14.06 -3.46
C ARG A 553 -4.90 13.96 -3.74
N ARG A 554 -4.10 13.51 -2.76
CA ARG A 554 -2.65 13.33 -2.90
C ARG A 554 -2.30 12.29 -3.95
N ARG A 555 -3.06 11.19 -4.00
CA ARG A 555 -2.80 10.10 -4.94
C ARG A 555 -3.32 10.37 -6.36
N THR A 556 -4.20 11.35 -6.54
CA THR A 556 -4.75 11.75 -7.85
C THR A 556 -4.21 13.08 -8.37
N GLU A 557 -3.42 13.80 -7.57
CA GLU A 557 -2.78 15.04 -7.98
C GLU A 557 -1.47 14.76 -8.72
N SER A 558 -1.35 15.20 -9.97
CA SER A 558 -0.18 14.91 -10.81
C SER A 558 1.13 15.42 -10.20
N GLU A 559 1.11 16.59 -9.57
CA GLU A 559 2.31 17.17 -8.94
C GLU A 559 2.81 16.34 -7.74
N VAL A 560 1.94 15.60 -7.06
CA VAL A 560 2.28 14.71 -5.96
C VAL A 560 2.60 13.31 -6.48
N SER A 561 1.69 12.73 -7.26
CA SER A 561 1.77 11.35 -7.72
C SER A 561 2.95 11.05 -8.63
N LEU A 562 3.44 12.06 -9.39
CA LEU A 562 4.65 11.93 -10.21
C LEU A 562 5.96 12.14 -9.42
N LYS A 563 5.87 12.63 -8.17
CA LYS A 563 7.05 12.87 -7.33
C LYS A 563 7.35 11.73 -6.38
N PHE A 564 6.31 11.15 -5.80
CA PHE A 564 6.45 10.07 -4.84
C PHE A 564 6.30 8.71 -5.53
N TRP A 565 7.26 7.86 -5.30
CA TRP A 565 7.27 6.49 -5.76
C TRP A 565 7.68 5.57 -4.62
N ALA A 566 7.02 4.45 -4.49
CA ALA A 566 7.33 3.42 -3.50
C ALA A 566 7.25 2.02 -4.13
N ILE A 567 7.82 1.04 -3.46
CA ILE A 567 7.64 -0.37 -3.82
C ILE A 567 6.22 -0.82 -3.47
N ASP A 568 5.61 -0.14 -2.50
CA ASP A 568 4.33 -0.49 -1.92
C ASP A 568 3.46 0.75 -1.73
N GLU A 569 2.16 0.64 -1.99
CA GLU A 569 1.19 1.70 -1.70
C GLU A 569 1.14 2.02 -0.21
N LEU A 570 1.29 1.02 0.67
CA LEU A 570 1.27 1.21 2.12
C LEU A 570 2.46 2.04 2.63
N ASP A 571 3.62 2.01 1.98
CA ASP A 571 4.72 2.94 2.27
C ASP A 571 4.31 4.41 2.05
N LEU A 572 3.61 4.69 0.93
CA LEU A 572 3.08 6.03 0.66
C LEU A 572 1.99 6.42 1.65
N PHE A 573 1.15 5.47 2.01
CA PHE A 573 0.09 5.68 2.98
C PHE A 573 0.65 5.99 4.37
N MET A 574 1.65 5.27 4.83
CA MET A 574 2.31 5.55 6.11
C MET A 574 3.05 6.89 6.11
N LEU A 575 3.68 7.27 5.00
CA LEU A 575 4.24 8.61 4.84
C LEU A 575 3.14 9.68 4.83
N PHE A 576 1.96 9.40 4.28
CA PHE A 576 0.81 10.29 4.38
C PHE A 576 0.38 10.49 5.83
N LEU A 577 0.25 9.42 6.62
CA LEU A 577 -0.14 9.54 8.03
C LEU A 577 0.84 10.40 8.84
N SER A 578 2.13 10.28 8.57
CA SER A 578 3.20 10.98 9.30
C SER A 578 3.52 12.38 8.76
N GLY A 579 3.45 12.59 7.45
CA GLY A 579 3.92 13.78 6.74
C GLY A 579 2.98 14.29 5.64
N ASN A 580 1.75 13.75 5.55
CA ASN A 580 0.68 14.21 4.64
C ASN A 580 1.04 14.12 3.14
N LEU A 581 2.08 13.40 2.72
CA LEU A 581 2.62 13.46 1.34
C LEU A 581 2.67 14.90 0.82
N TYR A 582 3.05 15.83 1.69
CA TYR A 582 2.94 17.25 1.44
C TYR A 582 3.94 17.71 0.38
N VAL A 583 3.45 18.43 -0.60
CA VAL A 583 4.23 19.14 -1.61
C VAL A 583 3.83 20.60 -1.54
N GLU A 584 4.82 21.50 -1.47
CA GLU A 584 4.55 22.95 -1.54
C GLU A 584 3.87 23.27 -2.88
N PRO A 585 2.76 23.99 -2.88
CA PRO A 585 2.16 24.45 -4.12
C PRO A 585 3.10 25.42 -4.85
N ASP A 586 3.03 25.46 -6.19
CA ASP A 586 3.79 26.44 -6.97
C ASP A 586 3.39 27.87 -6.55
N PRO A 587 4.31 28.63 -5.91
CA PRO A 587 3.96 29.91 -5.34
C PRO A 587 3.75 30.99 -6.41
N ASP A 588 4.36 30.88 -7.59
CA ASP A 588 4.15 31.81 -8.69
C ASP A 588 2.77 31.58 -9.30
N ARG A 589 2.43 30.32 -9.62
CA ARG A 589 1.11 29.93 -10.10
C ARG A 589 0.00 30.30 -9.13
N THR A 590 0.19 30.02 -7.84
CA THR A 590 -0.78 30.35 -6.79
C THR A 590 -1.03 31.86 -6.73
N SER A 591 0.00 32.70 -6.86
CA SER A 591 -0.13 34.15 -6.84
C SER A 591 -0.75 34.73 -8.10
N GLU A 592 -0.67 34.03 -9.23
CA GLU A 592 -1.27 34.43 -10.52
C GLU A 592 -2.74 34.02 -10.60
N GLU A 593 -3.08 32.82 -10.11
CA GLU A 593 -4.43 32.26 -10.21
C GLU A 593 -5.41 32.80 -9.17
N PHE A 594 -4.91 33.15 -7.97
CA PHE A 594 -5.81 33.50 -6.84
C PHE A 594 -5.68 34.96 -6.39
N LEU A 595 -6.82 35.65 -6.33
CA LEU A 595 -6.90 37.03 -5.87
C LEU A 595 -6.54 37.16 -4.40
N GLY A 596 -5.79 38.23 -4.07
CA GLY A 596 -5.43 38.54 -2.69
C GLY A 596 -4.24 37.72 -2.12
N VAL A 597 -3.64 36.85 -2.95
CA VAL A 597 -2.42 36.14 -2.58
C VAL A 597 -1.21 37.05 -2.80
N ARG A 598 -0.31 37.08 -1.81
CA ARG A 598 0.92 37.88 -1.91
C ARG A 598 1.86 37.35 -2.99
N ARG A 599 2.63 38.25 -3.60
CA ARG A 599 3.70 37.85 -4.50
C ARG A 599 4.73 36.96 -3.76
N PRO A 600 5.17 35.86 -4.37
CA PRO A 600 6.08 34.92 -3.73
C PRO A 600 7.46 35.54 -3.45
N SER A 601 8.01 35.19 -2.31
CA SER A 601 9.38 35.52 -1.95
C SER A 601 10.38 34.51 -2.52
N GLY A 602 11.67 34.86 -2.47
CA GLY A 602 12.74 33.92 -2.83
C GLY A 602 12.78 32.67 -1.93
N GLN A 603 12.27 32.78 -0.70
CA GLN A 603 12.17 31.65 0.24
C GLN A 603 11.01 30.70 -0.16
N ASP A 604 9.86 31.26 -0.58
CA ASP A 604 8.71 30.46 -1.03
C ASP A 604 9.12 29.63 -2.28
N ARG A 605 9.77 30.28 -3.25
CA ARG A 605 10.28 29.57 -4.45
C ARG A 605 11.34 28.52 -4.14
N ARG A 606 12.14 28.72 -3.08
CA ARG A 606 13.12 27.73 -2.65
C ARG A 606 12.43 26.52 -2.02
N ARG A 607 11.49 26.75 -1.10
CA ARG A 607 10.67 25.67 -0.48
C ARG A 607 9.99 24.81 -1.55
N TYR A 608 9.35 25.46 -2.54
CA TYR A 608 8.74 24.75 -3.65
C TYR A 608 9.73 23.87 -4.40
N ARG A 609 10.90 24.43 -4.81
CA ARG A 609 11.92 23.64 -5.51
C ARG A 609 12.46 22.48 -4.68
N ASP A 610 12.66 22.70 -3.37
CA ASP A 610 13.15 21.65 -2.48
C ASP A 610 12.10 20.55 -2.27
N SER A 611 10.80 20.89 -2.29
CA SER A 611 9.71 19.91 -2.22
C SER A 611 9.45 19.19 -3.54
N ALA A 612 9.91 19.74 -4.66
CA ALA A 612 9.67 19.21 -6.01
C ALA A 612 10.61 18.06 -6.42
N VAL A 613 11.54 17.68 -5.57
CA VAL A 613 12.52 16.61 -5.87
C VAL A 613 11.79 15.25 -5.91
N PRO A 614 11.95 14.47 -7.01
CA PRO A 614 11.42 13.11 -7.05
C PRO A 614 11.92 12.27 -5.88
N THR A 615 11.01 11.64 -5.17
CA THR A 615 11.27 10.99 -3.88
C THR A 615 10.86 9.53 -3.94
N ARG A 616 11.78 8.62 -3.62
CA ARG A 616 11.51 7.22 -3.37
C ARG A 616 11.25 7.02 -1.88
N VAL A 617 10.13 6.41 -1.56
CA VAL A 617 9.69 6.10 -0.20
C VAL A 617 9.93 4.61 0.06
N MET A 618 10.50 4.27 1.20
CA MET A 618 10.85 2.89 1.56
C MET A 618 10.75 2.70 3.08
N THR A 619 10.45 1.47 3.49
CA THR A 619 10.49 1.03 4.90
C THR A 619 9.65 1.88 5.85
N HIS A 620 8.42 2.25 5.41
CA HIS A 620 7.50 3.00 6.26
C HIS A 620 6.40 2.10 6.87
N THR A 621 6.34 0.82 6.49
CA THR A 621 5.29 -0.10 6.95
C THR A 621 5.55 -0.69 8.34
N ASP A 622 6.76 -0.66 8.88
CA ASP A 622 7.10 -1.28 10.16
C ASP A 622 6.10 -0.97 11.31
N PRO A 623 5.64 0.28 11.54
CA PRO A 623 4.66 0.56 12.58
C PRO A 623 3.27 -0.02 12.28
N LEU A 624 2.92 -0.19 11.00
CA LEU A 624 1.68 -0.81 10.55
C LEU A 624 1.74 -2.32 10.76
N ASP A 625 2.84 -2.94 10.35
CA ASP A 625 3.10 -4.37 10.54
C ASP A 625 3.02 -4.74 12.03
N ALA A 626 3.70 -3.98 12.89
CA ALA A 626 3.68 -4.18 14.33
C ALA A 626 2.25 -4.08 14.90
N TRP A 627 1.46 -3.10 14.45
CA TRP A 627 0.08 -2.97 14.91
C TRP A 627 -0.81 -4.13 14.44
N ILE A 628 -0.69 -4.57 13.18
CA ILE A 628 -1.49 -5.68 12.65
C ILE A 628 -1.11 -7.00 13.34
N TYR A 629 0.18 -7.27 13.52
CA TYR A 629 0.64 -8.46 14.26
C TYR A 629 0.13 -8.48 15.71
N TYR A 630 0.03 -7.29 16.33
CA TYR A 630 -0.61 -7.20 17.64
C TYR A 630 -2.12 -7.52 17.56
N GLN A 631 -2.85 -7.03 16.56
CA GLN A 631 -4.28 -7.34 16.37
C GLN A 631 -4.50 -8.83 16.09
N GLU A 632 -3.64 -9.47 15.36
CA GLU A 632 -3.66 -10.90 15.06
C GLU A 632 -3.21 -11.77 16.26
N GLY A 633 -2.79 -11.16 17.36
CA GLY A 633 -2.32 -11.88 18.55
C GLY A 633 -0.94 -12.50 18.41
N SER A 634 -0.17 -12.09 17.41
CA SER A 634 1.20 -12.57 17.18
C SER A 634 2.20 -11.98 18.17
N THR A 635 1.87 -10.89 18.85
CA THR A 635 2.65 -10.27 19.94
C THR A 635 1.73 -9.92 21.12
N GLU A 636 2.25 -9.99 22.35
CA GLU A 636 1.53 -9.61 23.58
C GLU A 636 1.71 -8.13 23.92
N GLU A 637 2.73 -7.50 23.39
CA GLU A 637 2.99 -6.09 23.66
C GLU A 637 1.98 -5.21 22.91
N PRO A 638 1.26 -4.32 23.63
CA PRO A 638 0.30 -3.43 23.00
C PRO A 638 0.98 -2.45 22.02
N VAL A 639 0.56 -2.48 20.78
CA VAL A 639 1.03 -1.57 19.73
C VAL A 639 -0.07 -0.58 19.38
N ALA A 640 0.27 0.70 19.35
CA ALA A 640 -0.68 1.75 19.00
C ALA A 640 -0.99 1.72 17.49
N LYS A 641 -2.29 1.84 17.15
CA LYS A 641 -2.75 2.02 15.79
C LYS A 641 -2.08 3.25 15.14
N PRO A 642 -1.49 3.14 13.95
CA PRO A 642 -1.01 4.30 13.20
C PRO A 642 -2.13 5.31 12.96
N ARG A 643 -1.86 6.61 13.11
CA ARG A 643 -2.86 7.66 12.97
C ARG A 643 -2.33 8.85 12.18
N PHE A 644 -3.23 9.51 11.48
CA PHE A 644 -2.92 10.75 10.80
C PHE A 644 -2.51 11.85 11.80
N LYS A 645 -1.35 12.47 11.55
CA LYS A 645 -0.80 13.53 12.41
C LYS A 645 -1.39 14.89 12.03
N SER A 646 -2.12 15.50 12.96
CA SER A 646 -2.68 16.84 12.86
C SER A 646 -2.83 17.47 14.25
N HIS A 647 -3.04 18.80 14.29
CA HIS A 647 -3.21 19.48 15.56
C HIS A 647 -4.52 19.02 16.27
N PRO A 648 -4.50 18.63 17.56
CA PRO A 648 -5.66 18.01 18.24
C PRO A 648 -6.94 18.86 18.23
N LYS A 649 -6.83 20.20 18.36
CA LYS A 649 -7.99 21.10 18.29
C LYS A 649 -8.59 21.19 16.89
N LEU A 650 -7.77 21.02 15.85
CA LEU A 650 -8.25 20.97 14.48
C LEU A 650 -8.97 19.64 14.23
N LEU A 651 -8.42 18.53 14.71
CA LEU A 651 -9.10 17.23 14.67
C LEU A 651 -10.45 17.28 15.38
N SER A 652 -10.53 17.94 16.56
CA SER A 652 -11.81 18.15 17.27
C SER A 652 -12.84 18.94 16.44
N LEU A 653 -12.40 19.91 15.62
CA LEU A 653 -13.30 20.61 14.70
C LEU A 653 -13.77 19.68 13.58
N VAL A 654 -12.86 18.90 13.01
CA VAL A 654 -13.19 17.91 11.95
C VAL A 654 -14.16 16.86 12.50
N ASP A 655 -13.90 16.30 13.68
CA ASP A 655 -14.78 15.35 14.36
C ASP A 655 -16.17 15.95 14.60
N PHE A 656 -16.22 17.21 15.08
CA PHE A 656 -17.49 17.91 15.25
C PHE A 656 -18.28 18.08 13.96
N LEU A 657 -17.60 18.34 12.84
CA LEU A 657 -18.23 18.44 11.51
C LEU A 657 -18.73 17.08 11.04
N GLN A 658 -17.94 16.04 11.23
CA GLN A 658 -18.28 14.66 10.85
C GLN A 658 -19.44 14.12 11.67
N ASP A 659 -19.49 14.43 12.98
CA ASP A 659 -20.57 14.05 13.87
C ASP A 659 -21.89 14.70 13.45
N GLY A 660 -22.77 13.91 12.82
CA GLY A 660 -24.05 14.38 12.28
C GLY A 660 -23.93 15.00 10.88
N LYS A 661 -22.82 14.78 10.18
CA LYS A 661 -22.58 15.19 8.78
C LYS A 661 -22.98 16.65 8.53
N LYS A 662 -22.41 17.56 9.30
CA LYS A 662 -22.68 19.00 9.20
C LYS A 662 -22.18 19.56 7.86
N PRO A 663 -22.78 20.65 7.33
CA PRO A 663 -22.35 21.21 6.04
C PRO A 663 -20.84 21.44 5.94
N GLY A 664 -20.18 20.89 4.92
CA GLY A 664 -18.74 20.93 4.71
C GLY A 664 -17.95 19.86 5.46
N TRP A 665 -18.62 18.88 6.06
CA TRP A 665 -17.99 17.82 6.88
C TRP A 665 -16.97 17.00 6.11
N PHE A 666 -17.18 16.79 4.82
CA PHE A 666 -16.32 15.96 4.01
C PHE A 666 -15.23 16.78 3.30
N ARG A 667 -15.63 17.65 2.37
CA ARG A 667 -14.70 18.38 1.51
C ARG A 667 -13.90 19.43 2.25
N PHE A 668 -14.57 20.26 3.07
CA PHE A 668 -13.88 21.33 3.79
C PHE A 668 -13.02 20.80 4.94
N SER A 669 -13.42 19.73 5.58
CA SER A 669 -12.58 19.03 6.58
C SER A 669 -11.27 18.55 5.98
N ALA A 670 -11.29 17.99 4.76
CA ALA A 670 -10.06 17.63 4.05
C ALA A 670 -9.18 18.85 3.74
N ASP A 671 -9.79 20.03 3.46
CA ASP A 671 -9.04 21.29 3.29
C ASP A 671 -8.34 21.73 4.58
N LEU A 672 -9.01 21.59 5.73
CA LEU A 672 -8.41 21.90 7.03
C LEU A 672 -7.24 20.99 7.36
N LEU A 673 -7.38 19.68 7.11
CA LEU A 673 -6.34 18.68 7.32
C LEU A 673 -5.14 18.85 6.36
N ASN A 674 -5.34 19.54 5.24
CA ASN A 674 -4.26 19.82 4.27
C ASN A 674 -3.29 20.91 4.74
N LEU A 675 -3.62 21.70 5.76
CA LEU A 675 -2.74 22.74 6.29
C LEU A 675 -1.45 22.13 6.83
N SER A 676 -0.31 22.78 6.58
CA SER A 676 0.95 22.39 7.22
C SER A 676 0.87 22.51 8.75
N GLY A 677 1.68 21.77 9.50
CA GLY A 677 1.67 21.83 10.97
C GLY A 677 1.82 23.26 11.50
N GLU A 678 2.73 24.07 10.95
CA GLU A 678 2.91 25.48 11.31
C GLU A 678 1.63 26.31 11.03
N ALA A 679 0.95 26.04 9.91
CA ALA A 679 -0.29 26.72 9.58
C ALA A 679 -1.45 26.32 10.51
N GLN A 680 -1.50 25.06 10.92
CA GLN A 680 -2.48 24.55 11.90
C GLN A 680 -2.27 25.19 13.27
N ASP A 681 -1.02 25.24 13.74
CA ASP A 681 -0.67 25.86 15.02
C ASP A 681 -1.04 27.36 15.03
N ASN A 682 -0.65 28.09 13.99
CA ASN A 682 -0.99 29.51 13.81
C ASN A 682 -2.51 29.74 13.77
N LEU A 683 -3.27 28.89 13.08
CA LEU A 683 -4.74 28.98 13.01
C LEU A 683 -5.36 28.81 14.40
N VAL A 684 -4.91 27.81 15.15
CA VAL A 684 -5.41 27.54 16.50
C VAL A 684 -5.08 28.69 17.46
N GLU A 685 -3.88 29.27 17.40
CA GLU A 685 -3.48 30.42 18.19
C GLU A 685 -4.32 31.65 17.86
N GLN A 686 -4.60 31.92 16.58
CA GLN A 686 -5.45 33.03 16.15
C GLN A 686 -6.90 32.87 16.67
N ILE A 687 -7.46 31.65 16.58
CA ILE A 687 -8.80 31.34 17.13
C ILE A 687 -8.82 31.60 18.67
N GLN A 688 -7.81 31.18 19.42
CA GLN A 688 -7.71 31.41 20.85
C GLN A 688 -7.63 32.92 21.17
N SER A 689 -6.85 33.66 20.38
CA SER A 689 -6.73 35.14 20.52
C SER A 689 -8.07 35.83 20.26
N LEU A 690 -8.82 35.35 19.24
CA LEU A 690 -10.16 35.85 18.91
C LEU A 690 -11.15 35.68 20.08
N ILE A 691 -11.17 34.48 20.68
CA ILE A 691 -12.03 34.18 21.83
C ILE A 691 -11.64 35.03 23.02
N THR A 692 -10.35 35.24 23.27
CA THR A 692 -9.82 36.05 24.35
C THR A 692 -10.20 37.51 24.18
N ALA A 693 -10.12 38.07 22.97
CA ALA A 693 -10.56 39.44 22.67
C ALA A 693 -12.04 39.60 23.00
N THR A 694 -12.91 38.69 22.53
CA THR A 694 -14.35 38.73 22.83
C THR A 694 -14.67 38.63 24.32
N LYS A 695 -13.90 37.92 25.10
CA LYS A 695 -14.04 37.86 26.57
C LYS A 695 -13.72 39.20 27.23
N ASN A 696 -12.71 39.89 26.71
CA ASN A 696 -12.19 41.13 27.32
C ASN A 696 -13.06 42.35 27.03
N ASP A 697 -13.57 42.50 25.81
CA ASP A 697 -14.32 43.67 25.37
C ASP A 697 -15.82 43.45 25.19
N SER A 698 -16.26 42.20 25.26
CA SER A 698 -17.66 41.77 24.99
C SER A 698 -18.18 42.16 23.60
N GLU A 699 -17.27 42.31 22.61
CA GLU A 699 -17.60 42.63 21.24
C GLU A 699 -17.44 41.38 20.35
N PRO A 700 -18.19 41.29 19.24
CA PRO A 700 -18.03 40.18 18.29
C PRO A 700 -16.80 40.41 17.43
N HIS A 701 -15.91 39.42 17.40
CA HIS A 701 -14.73 39.39 16.54
C HIS A 701 -14.84 38.33 15.43
N SER A 702 -14.10 38.54 14.37
CA SER A 702 -14.04 37.59 13.27
C SER A 702 -12.61 37.43 12.73
N LEU A 703 -12.29 36.21 12.36
CA LEU A 703 -11.05 35.82 11.70
C LEU A 703 -11.38 35.32 10.28
N PHE A 704 -10.57 35.69 9.33
CA PHE A 704 -10.57 35.14 7.97
C PHE A 704 -9.22 34.51 7.67
N VAL A 705 -9.24 33.29 7.18
CA VAL A 705 -8.07 32.57 6.67
C VAL A 705 -8.41 31.94 5.33
N GLY A 706 -7.70 32.34 4.28
CA GLY A 706 -7.78 31.70 2.96
C GLY A 706 -6.54 30.86 2.71
N PHE A 707 -6.72 29.68 2.13
CA PHE A 707 -5.64 28.75 1.85
C PHE A 707 -5.72 28.19 0.42
N PRO A 708 -5.38 29.02 -0.57
CA PRO A 708 -5.41 28.65 -1.98
C PRO A 708 -4.36 27.57 -2.26
N GLY A 709 -4.69 26.64 -3.16
CA GLY A 709 -3.82 25.54 -3.51
C GLY A 709 -4.32 24.75 -4.72
N ALA A 710 -3.73 23.59 -4.95
CA ALA A 710 -4.02 22.76 -6.12
C ALA A 710 -5.50 22.38 -6.28
N TRP A 711 -6.29 22.42 -5.18
CA TRP A 711 -7.70 22.02 -5.19
C TRP A 711 -8.67 23.19 -5.02
N GLY A 712 -8.23 24.41 -5.36
CA GLY A 712 -9.04 25.62 -5.32
C GLY A 712 -8.68 26.56 -4.20
N TYR A 713 -9.61 27.44 -3.83
CA TYR A 713 -9.41 28.49 -2.85
C TYR A 713 -10.41 28.39 -1.70
N PRO A 714 -10.26 27.43 -0.76
CA PRO A 714 -11.07 27.38 0.44
C PRO A 714 -10.81 28.57 1.36
N ALA A 715 -11.86 29.06 2.01
CA ALA A 715 -11.82 30.16 2.96
C ALA A 715 -12.52 29.79 4.26
N LEU A 716 -11.80 29.89 5.39
CA LEU A 716 -12.36 29.69 6.72
C LEU A 716 -12.68 31.06 7.35
N PHE A 717 -13.90 31.19 7.85
CA PHE A 717 -14.35 32.33 8.65
C PHE A 717 -14.73 31.85 10.04
N VAL A 718 -14.09 32.39 11.06
CA VAL A 718 -14.42 32.09 12.45
C VAL A 718 -14.93 33.36 13.10
N GLY A 719 -16.14 33.30 13.64
CA GLY A 719 -16.73 34.41 14.37
C GLY A 719 -16.98 34.05 15.84
N THR A 720 -17.06 35.08 16.70
CA THR A 720 -17.38 34.88 18.12
C THR A 720 -18.70 35.53 18.47
N GLN A 721 -19.46 34.87 19.38
CA GLN A 721 -20.70 35.38 19.94
C GLN A 721 -20.44 35.88 21.36
N PRO A 722 -20.53 37.21 21.60
CA PRO A 722 -20.51 37.77 22.97
C PRO A 722 -21.76 37.37 23.77
N ALA A 723 -21.66 37.37 25.10
CA ALA A 723 -22.76 36.97 25.98
C ALA A 723 -24.05 37.81 25.80
N GLY A 724 -23.90 39.08 25.42
CA GLY A 724 -25.07 40.01 25.23
C GLY A 724 -25.70 39.93 23.84
N MET A 725 -25.15 39.13 22.91
CA MET A 725 -25.62 39.03 21.53
C MET A 725 -26.44 37.73 21.31
N THR A 726 -27.61 37.86 20.66
CA THR A 726 -28.39 36.65 20.30
C THR A 726 -27.67 35.81 19.24
N HIS A 727 -27.93 34.51 19.28
CA HIS A 727 -27.34 33.58 18.30
C HIS A 727 -27.65 34.01 16.85
N GLN A 728 -28.91 34.39 16.57
CA GLN A 728 -29.32 34.79 15.22
C GLN A 728 -28.51 35.97 14.69
N VAL A 729 -28.38 37.03 15.50
CA VAL A 729 -27.63 38.24 15.12
C VAL A 729 -26.15 37.94 14.89
N ALA A 730 -25.53 37.13 15.75
CA ALA A 730 -24.12 36.73 15.57
C ALA A 730 -23.91 35.87 14.31
N SER A 731 -24.81 34.91 14.05
CA SER A 731 -24.79 34.03 12.88
C SER A 731 -25.00 34.81 11.57
N ASP A 732 -25.99 35.72 11.52
CA ASP A 732 -26.26 36.54 10.34
C ASP A 732 -25.11 37.49 10.02
N ARG A 733 -24.51 38.11 11.06
CA ARG A 733 -23.32 38.95 10.90
C ARG A 733 -22.16 38.20 10.31
N LEU A 734 -21.86 37.00 10.83
CA LEU A 734 -20.80 36.16 10.31
C LEU A 734 -21.09 35.69 8.87
N ALA A 735 -22.33 35.31 8.59
CA ALA A 735 -22.74 34.87 7.26
C ALA A 735 -22.62 35.99 6.22
N THR A 736 -23.06 37.20 6.57
CA THR A 736 -22.95 38.40 5.70
C THR A 736 -21.49 38.70 5.42
N TYR A 737 -20.64 38.75 6.45
CA TYR A 737 -19.20 38.95 6.27
C TYR A 737 -18.56 37.85 5.42
N GLY A 738 -18.81 36.59 5.75
CA GLY A 738 -18.21 35.43 5.05
C GLY A 738 -18.60 35.37 3.58
N THR A 739 -19.90 35.54 3.26
CA THR A 739 -20.41 35.55 1.88
C THR A 739 -19.81 36.71 1.07
N THR A 740 -19.79 37.92 1.66
CA THR A 740 -19.25 39.10 0.98
C THR A 740 -17.75 39.00 0.74
N LYS A 741 -17.02 38.52 1.73
CA LYS A 741 -15.56 38.36 1.60
C LYS A 741 -15.20 37.20 0.67
N LYS A 742 -15.94 36.08 0.71
CA LYS A 742 -15.80 34.96 -0.24
C LYS A 742 -15.93 35.46 -1.69
N TYR A 743 -16.98 36.22 -1.96
CA TYR A 743 -17.20 36.85 -3.28
C TYR A 743 -16.01 37.71 -3.69
N GLN A 744 -15.58 38.63 -2.80
CA GLN A 744 -14.52 39.58 -3.06
C GLN A 744 -13.18 38.95 -3.42
N ILE A 745 -12.83 37.81 -2.84
CA ILE A 745 -11.59 37.08 -3.11
C ILE A 745 -11.75 35.98 -4.18
N ALA A 746 -12.94 35.86 -4.76
CA ALA A 746 -13.29 34.78 -5.71
C ALA A 746 -13.01 33.37 -5.16
N SER A 747 -13.26 33.16 -3.86
CA SER A 747 -13.12 31.84 -3.25
C SER A 747 -14.20 30.90 -3.77
N ASP A 748 -13.84 29.65 -4.07
CA ASP A 748 -14.79 28.64 -4.60
C ASP A 748 -15.62 27.97 -3.49
N ARG A 749 -15.16 28.04 -2.22
CA ARG A 749 -15.88 27.52 -1.06
C ARG A 749 -15.49 28.21 0.24
N ALA A 750 -16.45 28.30 1.14
CA ALA A 750 -16.24 28.91 2.46
C ALA A 750 -16.91 28.11 3.57
N LEU A 751 -16.21 27.96 4.69
CA LEU A 751 -16.78 27.46 5.94
C LEU A 751 -16.83 28.60 6.95
N MET A 752 -18.00 28.82 7.54
CA MET A 752 -18.24 29.85 8.55
C MET A 752 -18.56 29.13 9.86
N VAL A 753 -17.74 29.35 10.88
CA VAL A 753 -17.86 28.70 12.20
C VAL A 753 -18.09 29.78 13.25
N LEU A 754 -19.23 29.75 13.94
CA LEU A 754 -19.53 30.63 15.04
C LEU A 754 -19.20 29.93 16.37
N LEU A 755 -18.37 30.58 17.18
CA LEU A 755 -17.96 30.11 18.51
C LEU A 755 -18.58 30.96 19.62
N ASP A 756 -18.88 30.39 20.77
CA ASP A 756 -19.16 31.13 21.97
C ASP A 756 -17.86 31.49 22.74
N GLN A 757 -17.99 32.25 23.82
CA GLN A 757 -16.86 32.64 24.66
C GLN A 757 -16.15 31.48 25.36
N ARG A 758 -16.74 30.27 25.36
CA ARG A 758 -16.12 29.03 25.90
C ARG A 758 -15.50 28.16 24.82
N ALA A 759 -15.41 28.68 23.60
CA ALA A 759 -14.94 27.94 22.42
C ALA A 759 -15.88 26.82 21.92
N ASN A 760 -17.15 26.77 22.39
CA ASN A 760 -18.10 25.83 21.85
C ASN A 760 -18.60 26.32 20.48
N ILE A 761 -18.72 25.40 19.54
CA ILE A 761 -19.27 25.68 18.21
C ILE A 761 -20.78 25.84 18.33
N ARG A 762 -21.30 27.00 17.93
CA ARG A 762 -22.72 27.37 18.00
C ARG A 762 -23.45 27.15 16.66
N SER A 763 -22.79 27.42 15.57
CA SER A 763 -23.31 27.15 14.23
C SER A 763 -22.18 26.99 13.21
N VAL A 764 -22.50 26.25 12.15
CA VAL A 764 -21.65 26.06 10.98
C VAL A 764 -22.46 26.34 9.73
N ARG A 765 -21.89 27.05 8.78
CA ARG A 765 -22.46 27.26 7.44
C ARG A 765 -21.37 26.96 6.40
N TYR A 766 -21.73 26.23 5.36
CA TYR A 766 -20.88 25.94 4.21
C TYR A 766 -21.47 26.56 2.96
N ASP A 767 -20.64 27.26 2.19
CA ASP A 767 -21.01 27.87 0.91
C ASP A 767 -19.99 27.40 -0.15
N ASN A 768 -20.42 26.52 -1.05
CA ASN A 768 -19.66 25.96 -2.17
C ASN A 768 -20.11 26.53 -3.53
N SER A 769 -20.84 27.66 -3.53
CA SER A 769 -21.23 28.32 -4.78
C SER A 769 -19.98 28.78 -5.54
N PRO A 770 -19.89 28.51 -6.86
CA PRO A 770 -18.77 28.98 -7.66
C PRO A 770 -18.70 30.51 -7.68
N PRO A 771 -17.49 31.08 -7.88
CA PRO A 771 -17.35 32.52 -8.10
C PRO A 771 -18.25 33.00 -9.26
N SER A 772 -19.01 34.04 -9.02
CA SER A 772 -19.91 34.62 -10.01
C SER A 772 -19.98 36.12 -9.82
N ASP A 773 -20.29 36.88 -10.88
CA ASP A 773 -20.46 38.31 -10.80
C ASP A 773 -21.75 38.63 -10.04
N ARG A 774 -21.62 39.41 -8.94
CA ARG A 774 -22.71 39.74 -8.01
C ARG A 774 -22.60 41.20 -7.56
N PRO A 775 -23.04 42.16 -8.39
CA PRO A 775 -22.89 43.60 -8.12
C PRO A 775 -23.48 44.06 -6.78
N GLU A 776 -24.48 43.35 -6.26
CA GLU A 776 -25.07 43.65 -4.94
C GLU A 776 -24.04 43.44 -3.80
N LEU A 777 -23.09 42.48 -3.98
CA LEU A 777 -22.05 42.23 -3.00
C LEU A 777 -20.91 43.26 -3.08
N ASP A 778 -20.68 43.89 -4.23
CA ASP A 778 -19.73 45.00 -4.34
C ASP A 778 -20.17 46.21 -3.50
N ALA A 779 -21.45 46.59 -3.58
CA ALA A 779 -22.01 47.64 -2.79
C ALA A 779 -21.94 47.33 -1.27
N LEU A 780 -22.23 46.06 -0.92
CA LEU A 780 -22.16 45.56 0.44
C LEU A 780 -20.70 45.56 0.97
N ALA A 781 -19.74 45.08 0.18
CA ALA A 781 -18.31 45.08 0.55
C ALA A 781 -17.82 46.52 0.85
N LYS A 782 -18.23 47.48 0.00
CA LYS A 782 -17.90 48.90 0.19
C LYS A 782 -18.53 49.46 1.47
N SER A 783 -19.81 49.12 1.73
CA SER A 783 -20.50 49.61 2.95
C SER A 783 -19.91 49.03 4.23
N MET A 784 -19.39 47.81 4.17
CA MET A 784 -18.70 47.13 5.28
C MET A 784 -17.24 47.60 5.46
N GLY A 785 -16.73 48.46 4.57
CA GLY A 785 -15.35 48.91 4.61
C GLY A 785 -14.33 47.80 4.33
N LEU A 786 -14.73 46.76 3.62
CA LEU A 786 -13.82 45.68 3.25
C LEU A 786 -12.80 46.16 2.21
N LEU A 787 -11.53 45.92 2.47
CA LEU A 787 -10.46 46.22 1.50
C LEU A 787 -10.62 45.37 0.26
N PRO A 788 -10.45 45.91 -0.96
CA PRO A 788 -10.39 45.16 -2.19
C PRO A 788 -9.35 44.01 -2.08
N ALA A 789 -9.57 42.93 -2.82
CA ALA A 789 -8.72 41.74 -2.76
C ALA A 789 -7.23 42.05 -3.00
N GLU A 790 -6.94 42.96 -3.92
CA GLU A 790 -5.59 43.46 -4.23
C GLU A 790 -4.84 44.07 -3.02
N PHE A 791 -5.57 44.59 -2.03
CA PHE A 791 -5.00 45.15 -0.81
C PHE A 791 -5.00 44.19 0.39
N THR A 792 -5.58 43.00 0.29
CA THR A 792 -5.59 42.02 1.37
C THR A 792 -4.23 41.30 1.54
N ALA A 793 -3.39 41.33 0.50
CA ALA A 793 -1.99 40.93 0.57
C ALA A 793 -1.15 41.98 1.28
N ARG A 794 -1.28 42.11 2.61
CA ARG A 794 -0.43 43.01 3.38
C ARG A 794 1.02 42.61 3.30
N PRO A 795 1.96 43.51 2.93
CA PRO A 795 3.37 43.27 3.19
C PRO A 795 3.57 43.11 4.69
N ILE A 796 4.37 42.14 5.11
CA ILE A 796 4.70 41.91 6.54
C ILE A 796 5.15 43.24 7.12
N PRO A 797 4.51 43.74 8.23
CA PRO A 797 4.86 45.02 8.81
C PRO A 797 6.37 45.09 9.12
N PRO A 798 7.03 46.24 8.96
CA PRO A 798 8.47 46.42 9.27
C PRO A 798 8.84 45.98 10.69
N SER A 799 7.90 45.98 11.63
CA SER A 799 8.06 45.48 13.00
C SER A 799 8.30 43.98 13.10
N ALA A 800 7.67 43.17 12.24
CA ALA A 800 7.89 41.74 12.21
C ALA A 800 9.26 41.34 11.59
N ARG A 801 9.79 42.18 10.69
CA ARG A 801 11.17 41.99 10.16
C ARG A 801 12.26 42.21 11.20
N ARG A 802 11.98 42.99 12.30
CA ARG A 802 12.92 43.20 13.40
C ARG A 802 12.93 42.07 14.42
N ALA A 803 11.82 41.34 14.57
CA ALA A 803 11.71 40.21 15.47
C ALA A 803 12.54 38.98 14.95
N THR A 804 12.48 38.73 13.64
CA THR A 804 13.26 37.64 13.01
C THR A 804 14.77 37.93 12.98
N LYS A 805 15.20 39.18 12.99
CA LYS A 805 16.64 39.53 13.11
C LYS A 805 17.22 39.37 14.51
N ARG A 806 16.38 39.32 15.58
CA ARG A 806 16.85 39.12 16.96
C ARG A 806 17.01 37.65 17.37
N LEU A 807 16.57 36.70 16.56
CA LEU A 807 16.70 35.27 16.82
C LEU A 807 17.94 34.62 16.19
N ASN A 808 18.96 35.40 15.81
CA ASN A 808 20.24 34.87 15.37
C ASN A 808 21.33 35.14 16.44
N PRO A 809 21.50 34.27 17.46
CA PRO A 809 22.59 34.39 18.41
C PRO A 809 23.79 33.62 17.87
N GLY A 810 24.65 34.26 17.08
CA GLY A 810 25.82 33.53 16.58
C GLY A 810 26.82 34.36 15.80
N LYS A 811 27.28 35.48 16.35
CA LYS A 811 28.64 35.98 16.06
C LYS A 811 29.38 36.23 17.34
N ARG A 812 30.02 35.18 17.90
CA ARG A 812 31.10 35.33 18.88
C ARG A 812 32.25 36.10 18.21
N LYS A 813 32.50 37.30 18.72
CA LYS A 813 33.74 38.04 18.46
C LYS A 813 34.91 37.16 18.89
N LYS A 814 35.81 36.76 18.00
CA LYS A 814 37.14 36.34 18.33
C LYS A 814 37.90 37.56 18.86
N SER A 815 38.11 37.65 20.17
CA SER A 815 39.13 38.52 20.75
C SER A 815 40.50 37.94 20.43
N ARG A 816 41.34 38.74 19.84
CA ARG A 816 42.80 38.52 19.80
C ARG A 816 43.34 38.53 21.23
N ARG A 817 44.04 37.46 21.60
CA ARG A 817 45.36 37.48 22.24
C ARG A 817 45.99 36.13 22.02
#